data_1d19f79bb847308566c5c2a7727ae5cf
#
_entry.id   1d19f79bb847308566c5c2a7727ae5cf
#
_cell.length_a   1.000
_cell.length_b   1.000
_cell.length_c   1.000
_cell.angle_alpha   90.00
_cell.angle_beta   90.00
_cell.angle_gamma   90.00
#
_symmetry.space_group_name_H-M   'P 1'
#
loop_
_entity.id
_entity.type
_entity.pdbx_description
1 polymer ?
#
loop_
_entity_poly.entity_id
_entity_poly.type
_entity_poly.pdbx_seq_one_letter_code
_entity_poly.pdbx_strand_id
1 'polypeptide(L)'
;MSTELFNVADIFGENVFNDTVMQERLPKKVYKNLRKTIEEGKDLDLETADVIAHEMKEWAIEKGATHYTHWFLPLTGVTAEKHDSFISAPLPNGKVLMTFSGKELIKGEPDASSFPSGGLRATFEARGYTAWDCTSPAFVRQDAGGATLCIPTAFCSYTGEALDQKTPLLRSMEAINKEALRLLRLFGNTTSKKVTPSVGAEQEYFLVDAEKFEERKDLIYTGRTLFGAMPPKGQELDDHYFGTIRQRIASFMRDVNIQLWKVGVPAKTQHNEVAPAQHELAPIYTEANIAVDQNQLTMQTLKRVACQHGLKCLLHEKPFAGVNGSGKHDNWSITTDDGINLLDPGKTPHENTQFLLVLACILKAVNKHADLLRESAADPGNDHRLGANEAPPAIISIFLGEQLEDVVDQLISTGEATHSLNGGKLDTGVSTLPELSKDATDRNRTSPFAFTGNKFEFRMVGSRDSIANPNIVLNTIVAEAFADACDILEKADDFDLAVHDLIKEYLTDNQRIIFNGNGYSDEWVAEAERRGLPNIKSMVEAIPAITTDKAVELFERFSVFTKAELESRAEIQYEAYAKAINIEARTMIDMASKQFLPAFIKYTKTLADTVNAVKAAGVDASVQTETLKEVSALMAETKAALDNLVKTTADAAAKEEGEVQATYYHTEVVPAMDALRAPVDKLEMIVDKEAWPMQSYGDLIFEV
;
A
#
# COMPACT_ATOMS: atom_id res chain seq x y z
N MET A 1 -1.40 -10.61 -33.29
CA MET A 1 -1.08 -9.18 -33.17
C MET A 1 0.38 -8.99 -33.53
N SER A 2 0.72 -8.04 -34.43
CA SER A 2 2.11 -7.74 -34.73
C SER A 2 2.75 -7.16 -33.46
N THR A 3 3.78 -7.79 -32.94
CA THR A 3 4.64 -7.21 -31.92
C THR A 3 5.39 -6.04 -32.57
N GLU A 4 4.82 -4.84 -32.47
CA GLU A 4 5.57 -3.64 -32.81
C GLU A 4 6.82 -3.60 -31.92
N LEU A 5 7.98 -3.66 -32.55
CA LEU A 5 9.26 -3.49 -31.86
C LEU A 5 9.38 -2.01 -31.52
N PHE A 6 9.47 -1.68 -30.24
CA PHE A 6 9.73 -0.32 -29.74
C PHE A 6 10.95 -0.34 -28.83
N ASN A 7 11.62 0.81 -28.74
CA ASN A 7 12.67 1.03 -27.77
C ASN A 7 12.08 1.75 -26.56
N VAL A 8 12.26 1.19 -25.36
CA VAL A 8 11.75 1.77 -24.12
C VAL A 8 12.24 3.20 -23.90
N ALA A 9 13.50 3.47 -24.26
CA ALA A 9 14.08 4.81 -24.11
C ALA A 9 13.35 5.87 -24.94
N ASP A 10 12.72 5.49 -26.06
CA ASP A 10 12.04 6.43 -26.95
C ASP A 10 10.62 6.80 -26.46
N ILE A 11 10.01 5.90 -25.67
CA ILE A 11 8.64 6.10 -25.18
C ILE A 11 8.58 6.50 -23.70
N PHE A 12 9.67 6.36 -22.94
CA PHE A 12 9.67 6.63 -21.52
C PHE A 12 9.41 8.13 -21.24
N GLY A 13 8.34 8.39 -20.49
CA GLY A 13 7.94 9.77 -20.13
C GLY A 13 7.39 10.59 -21.28
N GLU A 14 7.07 9.99 -22.44
CA GLU A 14 6.55 10.74 -23.60
C GLU A 14 5.25 11.50 -23.29
N ASN A 15 4.49 11.04 -22.30
CA ASN A 15 3.23 11.64 -21.84
C ASN A 15 3.38 12.37 -20.49
N VAL A 16 4.59 12.81 -20.15
CA VAL A 16 4.87 13.56 -18.91
C VAL A 16 5.33 14.97 -19.25
N PHE A 17 4.73 15.97 -18.61
CA PHE A 17 5.19 17.35 -18.65
C PHE A 17 6.41 17.52 -17.74
N ASN A 18 7.50 16.87 -18.13
CA ASN A 18 8.74 16.77 -17.35
C ASN A 18 9.66 17.99 -17.57
N ASP A 19 10.80 17.97 -16.89
CA ASP A 19 11.77 19.07 -16.95
C ASP A 19 12.26 19.38 -18.37
N THR A 20 12.47 18.36 -19.22
CA THR A 20 12.87 18.54 -20.61
C THR A 20 11.77 19.28 -21.41
N VAL A 21 10.52 18.86 -21.27
CA VAL A 21 9.38 19.51 -21.91
C VAL A 21 9.21 20.94 -21.40
N MET A 22 9.39 21.16 -20.10
CA MET A 22 9.34 22.50 -19.51
C MET A 22 10.43 23.40 -20.07
N GLN A 23 11.67 22.91 -20.21
CA GLN A 23 12.78 23.67 -20.79
C GLN A 23 12.56 24.05 -22.24
N GLU A 24 11.98 23.15 -23.04
CA GLU A 24 11.71 23.35 -24.46
C GLU A 24 10.58 24.35 -24.72
N ARG A 25 9.53 24.34 -23.88
CA ARG A 25 8.29 25.09 -24.11
C ARG A 25 8.20 26.37 -23.32
N LEU A 26 8.72 26.41 -22.10
CA LEU A 26 8.58 27.60 -21.27
C LEU A 26 9.62 28.69 -21.61
N PRO A 27 9.23 29.96 -21.64
CA PRO A 27 10.20 31.06 -21.68
C PRO A 27 11.24 30.92 -20.54
N LYS A 28 12.51 31.19 -20.82
CA LYS A 28 13.63 31.00 -19.86
C LYS A 28 13.36 31.62 -18.48
N LYS A 29 12.70 32.77 -18.39
CA LYS A 29 12.36 33.44 -17.13
C LYS A 29 11.31 32.63 -16.36
N VAL A 30 10.28 32.17 -17.03
CA VAL A 30 9.17 31.37 -16.45
C VAL A 30 9.70 30.04 -15.94
N TYR A 31 10.48 29.34 -16.76
CA TYR A 31 11.13 28.08 -16.34
C TYR A 31 11.99 28.28 -15.10
N LYS A 32 12.83 29.31 -15.04
CA LYS A 32 13.66 29.60 -13.85
C LYS A 32 12.82 29.92 -12.62
N ASN A 33 11.70 30.61 -12.75
CA ASN A 33 10.80 30.92 -11.64
C ASN A 33 10.16 29.62 -11.12
N LEU A 34 9.65 28.77 -12.02
CA LEU A 34 9.08 27.47 -11.65
C LEU A 34 10.11 26.58 -10.93
N ARG A 35 11.34 26.50 -11.44
CA ARG A 35 12.43 25.75 -10.78
C ARG A 35 12.72 26.26 -9.37
N LYS A 36 12.70 27.57 -9.15
CA LYS A 36 12.85 28.12 -7.79
C LYS A 36 11.70 27.76 -6.87
N THR A 37 10.47 27.72 -7.40
CA THR A 37 9.31 27.24 -6.61
C THR A 37 9.52 25.80 -6.19
N ILE A 38 9.91 24.94 -7.12
CA ILE A 38 10.13 23.50 -6.86
C ILE A 38 11.29 23.25 -5.89
N GLU A 39 12.41 23.97 -6.06
CA GLU A 39 13.66 23.73 -5.32
C GLU A 39 13.72 24.48 -3.98
N GLU A 40 13.16 25.70 -3.92
CA GLU A 40 13.28 26.60 -2.80
C GLU A 40 11.96 26.86 -2.05
N GLY A 41 10.83 26.26 -2.51
CA GLY A 41 9.51 26.45 -1.89
C GLY A 41 8.97 27.87 -1.99
N LYS A 42 9.38 28.64 -3.02
CA LYS A 42 8.90 30.00 -3.23
C LYS A 42 7.52 30.02 -3.90
N ASP A 43 6.70 30.98 -3.52
CA ASP A 43 5.38 31.19 -4.12
C ASP A 43 5.49 31.41 -5.64
N LEU A 44 4.55 30.79 -6.37
CA LEU A 44 4.40 31.00 -7.80
C LEU A 44 3.42 32.14 -8.06
N ASP A 45 3.86 33.18 -8.78
CA ASP A 45 2.98 34.26 -9.16
C ASP A 45 2.02 33.84 -10.28
N LEU A 46 0.83 34.51 -10.33
CA LEU A 46 -0.24 34.16 -11.26
C LEU A 46 0.18 34.39 -12.72
N GLU A 47 0.99 35.41 -13.03
CA GLU A 47 1.47 35.69 -14.38
C GLU A 47 2.37 34.55 -14.90
N THR A 48 3.26 34.05 -14.03
CA THR A 48 4.08 32.89 -14.35
C THR A 48 3.21 31.65 -14.53
N ALA A 49 2.20 31.43 -13.67
CA ALA A 49 1.28 30.32 -13.77
C ALA A 49 0.42 30.34 -15.03
N ASP A 50 -0.02 31.53 -15.52
CA ASP A 50 -0.77 31.66 -16.77
C ASP A 50 0.03 31.20 -18.00
N VAL A 51 1.33 31.50 -18.03
CA VAL A 51 2.20 31.04 -19.11
C VAL A 51 2.40 29.52 -19.04
N ILE A 52 2.61 28.96 -17.83
CA ILE A 52 2.76 27.52 -17.66
C ILE A 52 1.47 26.81 -18.08
N ALA A 53 0.32 27.28 -17.63
CA ALA A 53 -0.98 26.70 -17.97
C ALA A 53 -1.22 26.68 -19.48
N HIS A 54 -0.90 27.79 -20.16
CA HIS A 54 -1.02 27.86 -21.62
C HIS A 54 -0.15 26.79 -22.31
N GLU A 55 1.12 26.74 -22.00
CA GLU A 55 2.05 25.79 -22.64
C GLU A 55 1.72 24.31 -22.27
N MET A 56 1.30 24.06 -21.04
CA MET A 56 0.86 22.73 -20.59
C MET A 56 -0.39 22.27 -21.35
N LYS A 57 -1.36 23.19 -21.57
CA LYS A 57 -2.55 22.92 -22.37
C LYS A 57 -2.20 22.62 -23.82
N GLU A 58 -1.37 23.47 -24.48
CA GLU A 58 -0.97 23.26 -25.88
C GLU A 58 -0.26 21.91 -26.04
N TRP A 59 0.67 21.60 -25.14
CA TRP A 59 1.34 20.28 -25.11
C TRP A 59 0.34 19.14 -24.95
N ALA A 60 -0.63 19.26 -24.04
CA ALA A 60 -1.63 18.23 -23.80
C ALA A 60 -2.55 18.02 -25.02
N ILE A 61 -2.94 19.10 -25.69
CA ILE A 61 -3.73 19.04 -26.94
C ILE A 61 -2.95 18.34 -28.05
N GLU A 62 -1.66 18.59 -28.20
CA GLU A 62 -0.80 17.88 -29.16
C GLU A 62 -0.75 16.36 -28.86
N LYS A 63 -0.92 15.96 -27.60
CA LYS A 63 -1.06 14.56 -27.16
C LYS A 63 -2.49 14.02 -27.28
N GLY A 64 -3.42 14.82 -27.82
CA GLY A 64 -4.82 14.44 -28.04
C GLY A 64 -5.75 14.71 -26.86
N ALA A 65 -5.29 15.41 -25.82
CA ALA A 65 -6.14 15.72 -24.68
C ALA A 65 -7.24 16.73 -25.04
N THR A 66 -8.45 16.46 -24.59
CA THR A 66 -9.62 17.35 -24.71
C THR A 66 -10.07 17.90 -23.38
N HIS A 67 -9.64 17.26 -22.29
CA HIS A 67 -10.00 17.56 -20.91
C HIS A 67 -8.75 17.63 -20.05
N TYR A 68 -8.89 18.30 -18.90
CA TYR A 68 -7.96 18.24 -17.80
C TYR A 68 -8.67 17.84 -16.51
N THR A 69 -7.91 17.36 -15.55
CA THR A 69 -8.40 17.08 -14.19
C THR A 69 -7.36 17.44 -13.15
N HIS A 70 -7.80 18.00 -12.03
CA HIS A 70 -7.02 17.99 -10.82
C HIS A 70 -7.07 16.58 -10.24
N TRP A 71 -5.93 15.91 -10.25
CA TRP A 71 -5.77 14.53 -9.85
C TRP A 71 -5.22 14.47 -8.42
N PHE A 72 -5.97 13.93 -7.46
CA PHE A 72 -5.62 13.94 -6.05
C PHE A 72 -6.07 12.67 -5.33
N LEU A 73 -5.51 12.41 -4.16
CA LEU A 73 -5.78 11.25 -3.31
C LEU A 73 -6.48 11.69 -2.01
N PRO A 74 -7.82 11.73 -1.99
CA PRO A 74 -8.58 12.05 -0.79
C PRO A 74 -8.51 10.91 0.23
N LEU A 75 -9.15 11.10 1.40
CA LEU A 75 -9.20 10.10 2.48
C LEU A 75 -10.09 8.89 2.15
N THR A 76 -10.52 8.73 0.91
CA THR A 76 -11.20 7.55 0.39
C THR A 76 -10.25 6.39 0.04
N GLY A 77 -8.94 6.67 -0.04
CA GLY A 77 -7.92 5.71 -0.48
C GLY A 77 -7.83 5.50 -1.99
N VAL A 78 -8.73 6.11 -2.78
CA VAL A 78 -8.69 6.07 -4.25
C VAL A 78 -8.56 7.47 -4.81
N THR A 79 -7.89 7.60 -5.96
CA THR A 79 -7.72 8.90 -6.63
C THR A 79 -9.04 9.47 -7.10
N ALA A 80 -9.20 10.78 -6.94
CA ALA A 80 -10.36 11.53 -7.37
C ALA A 80 -10.05 12.36 -8.61
N GLU A 81 -11.03 12.46 -9.49
CA GLU A 81 -10.93 13.15 -10.76
C GLU A 81 -12.27 13.82 -11.09
N LYS A 82 -12.19 15.05 -11.62
CA LYS A 82 -13.30 15.74 -12.25
C LYS A 82 -12.80 16.31 -13.57
N HIS A 83 -13.24 15.74 -14.67
CA HIS A 83 -12.77 16.12 -16.00
C HIS A 83 -13.50 17.37 -16.48
N ASP A 84 -12.78 18.47 -16.64
CA ASP A 84 -13.25 19.69 -17.26
C ASP A 84 -12.66 19.82 -18.67
N SER A 85 -13.50 20.15 -19.65
CA SER A 85 -13.04 20.39 -21.02
C SER A 85 -12.31 21.73 -21.11
N PHE A 86 -11.31 21.82 -22.00
CA PHE A 86 -10.65 23.08 -22.30
C PHE A 86 -11.53 24.10 -23.05
N ILE A 87 -12.75 23.77 -23.45
CA ILE A 87 -13.62 24.66 -24.22
C ILE A 87 -14.02 25.90 -23.41
N SER A 88 -13.95 27.06 -24.05
CA SER A 88 -14.54 28.29 -23.51
C SER A 88 -16.03 28.41 -23.86
N ALA A 89 -16.68 29.48 -23.39
CA ALA A 89 -18.01 29.81 -23.83
C ALA A 89 -18.07 30.03 -25.38
N PRO A 90 -19.15 29.61 -26.03
CA PRO A 90 -19.29 29.80 -27.49
C PRO A 90 -19.15 31.26 -27.91
N LEU A 91 -18.37 31.48 -28.96
CA LEU A 91 -18.22 32.79 -29.60
C LEU A 91 -19.48 33.11 -30.43
N PRO A 92 -19.68 34.41 -30.81
CA PRO A 92 -20.82 34.79 -31.66
C PRO A 92 -20.89 34.07 -33.02
N ASN A 93 -19.78 33.56 -33.51
CA ASN A 93 -19.70 32.76 -34.75
C ASN A 93 -20.00 31.27 -34.54
N GLY A 94 -20.42 30.84 -33.34
CA GLY A 94 -20.71 29.45 -32.99
C GLY A 94 -19.49 28.55 -32.76
N LYS A 95 -18.26 29.11 -32.75
CA LYS A 95 -17.04 28.41 -32.45
C LYS A 95 -16.67 28.55 -30.95
N VAL A 96 -15.79 27.69 -30.45
CA VAL A 96 -15.22 27.76 -29.10
C VAL A 96 -13.71 27.95 -29.20
N LEU A 97 -13.13 28.56 -28.18
CA LEU A 97 -11.69 28.56 -27.96
C LEU A 97 -11.33 27.46 -26.94
N MET A 98 -10.11 26.98 -27.05
CA MET A 98 -9.52 26.08 -26.03
C MET A 98 -8.71 26.97 -25.08
N THR A 99 -9.14 27.03 -23.82
CA THR A 99 -8.52 27.90 -22.80
C THR A 99 -8.16 27.08 -21.55
N PHE A 100 -7.11 27.49 -20.90
CA PHE A 100 -6.70 26.98 -19.57
C PHE A 100 -5.82 28.05 -18.93
N SER A 101 -6.27 28.62 -17.83
CA SER A 101 -5.61 29.74 -17.16
C SER A 101 -4.74 29.26 -15.99
N GLY A 102 -3.81 30.12 -15.55
CA GLY A 102 -3.01 29.88 -14.35
C GLY A 102 -3.87 29.72 -13.09
N LYS A 103 -5.02 30.39 -13.02
CA LYS A 103 -5.96 30.23 -11.93
C LYS A 103 -6.53 28.81 -11.91
N GLU A 104 -6.90 28.27 -13.08
CA GLU A 104 -7.41 26.90 -13.22
C GLU A 104 -6.31 25.84 -12.98
N LEU A 105 -5.05 26.16 -13.30
CA LEU A 105 -3.91 25.31 -12.99
C LEU A 105 -3.65 25.25 -11.48
N ILE A 106 -3.53 26.42 -10.83
CA ILE A 106 -3.12 26.50 -9.42
C ILE A 106 -4.20 25.96 -8.49
N LYS A 107 -5.49 26.23 -8.78
CA LYS A 107 -6.59 26.00 -7.84
C LYS A 107 -7.83 25.46 -8.53
N GLY A 108 -8.38 24.39 -7.97
CA GLY A 108 -9.73 23.91 -8.24
C GLY A 108 -10.64 24.08 -7.03
N GLU A 109 -11.94 24.08 -7.27
CA GLU A 109 -12.97 24.17 -6.23
C GLU A 109 -13.96 23.00 -6.37
N PRO A 110 -13.54 21.73 -6.07
CA PRO A 110 -14.44 20.59 -6.13
C PRO A 110 -15.52 20.68 -5.05
N ASP A 111 -16.65 20.01 -5.31
CA ASP A 111 -17.65 19.77 -4.27
C ASP A 111 -17.10 18.76 -3.27
N ALA A 112 -16.78 19.24 -2.06
CA ALA A 112 -16.24 18.44 -0.99
C ALA A 112 -17.33 17.72 -0.14
N SER A 113 -18.61 17.94 -0.43
CA SER A 113 -19.71 17.39 0.39
C SER A 113 -19.75 15.87 0.42
N SER A 114 -19.26 15.22 -0.64
CA SER A 114 -19.22 13.75 -0.77
C SER A 114 -17.91 13.11 -0.31
N PHE A 115 -16.90 13.90 0.04
CA PHE A 115 -15.63 13.36 0.55
C PHE A 115 -15.66 13.21 2.07
N PRO A 116 -15.04 12.13 2.62
CA PRO A 116 -14.91 11.94 4.06
C PRO A 116 -14.18 13.12 4.72
N SER A 117 -14.69 13.62 5.81
CA SER A 117 -14.09 14.73 6.54
C SER A 117 -13.98 14.51 8.05
N GLY A 118 -14.54 13.40 8.60
CA GLY A 118 -14.45 13.06 10.01
C GLY A 118 -14.82 14.23 10.94
N GLY A 119 -15.83 15.01 10.59
CA GLY A 119 -16.29 16.15 11.39
C GLY A 119 -15.50 17.46 11.18
N LEU A 120 -14.43 17.47 10.36
CA LEU A 120 -13.65 18.70 10.11
C LEU A 120 -14.42 19.82 9.42
N ARG A 121 -15.54 19.53 8.79
CA ARG A 121 -16.38 20.51 8.14
C ARG A 121 -17.83 20.39 8.59
N ALA A 122 -18.54 21.51 8.57
CA ALA A 122 -19.97 21.49 8.78
C ALA A 122 -20.70 20.91 7.56
N THR A 123 -21.85 20.27 7.76
CA THR A 123 -22.62 19.61 6.69
C THR A 123 -23.13 20.55 5.61
N PHE A 124 -23.21 21.85 5.88
CA PHE A 124 -23.59 22.89 4.89
C PHE A 124 -22.40 23.40 4.06
N GLU A 125 -21.18 23.06 4.41
CA GLU A 125 -19.99 23.46 3.67
C GLU A 125 -19.72 22.44 2.56
N ALA A 126 -20.01 22.82 1.32
CA ALA A 126 -19.80 21.94 0.17
C ALA A 126 -18.47 22.19 -0.56
N ARG A 127 -17.77 23.29 -0.26
CA ARG A 127 -16.59 23.72 -0.99
C ARG A 127 -15.32 23.17 -0.36
N GLY A 128 -14.45 22.56 -1.20
CA GLY A 128 -13.06 22.28 -0.89
C GLY A 128 -12.16 22.91 -1.93
N TYR A 129 -10.85 22.79 -1.74
CA TYR A 129 -9.85 23.34 -2.66
C TYR A 129 -8.82 22.27 -3.03
N THR A 130 -8.53 22.18 -4.34
CA THR A 130 -7.33 21.51 -4.81
C THR A 130 -6.25 22.54 -5.08
N ALA A 131 -5.00 22.24 -4.75
CA ALA A 131 -3.85 23.10 -4.98
C ALA A 131 -2.80 22.34 -5.80
N TRP A 132 -2.31 22.93 -6.89
CA TRP A 132 -1.31 22.31 -7.74
C TRP A 132 -0.02 22.00 -6.98
N ASP A 133 0.40 20.75 -7.04
CA ASP A 133 1.71 20.31 -6.59
C ASP A 133 2.69 20.35 -7.76
N CYS A 134 3.46 21.42 -7.88
CA CYS A 134 4.45 21.56 -8.94
C CYS A 134 5.69 20.66 -8.76
N THR A 135 5.84 19.95 -7.63
CA THR A 135 6.93 19.01 -7.39
C THR A 135 6.64 17.63 -8.01
N SER A 136 5.38 17.34 -8.35
CA SER A 136 4.99 16.15 -9.08
C SER A 136 4.57 16.52 -10.52
N PRO A 137 5.17 15.91 -11.56
CA PRO A 137 4.92 16.34 -12.93
C PRO A 137 3.51 15.98 -13.39
N ALA A 138 2.85 16.91 -14.10
CA ALA A 138 1.60 16.62 -14.79
C ALA A 138 1.82 15.62 -15.93
N PHE A 139 0.81 14.85 -16.27
CA PHE A 139 0.90 13.81 -17.30
C PHE A 139 -0.39 13.69 -18.10
N VAL A 140 -0.29 13.17 -19.32
CA VAL A 140 -1.45 12.85 -20.16
C VAL A 140 -1.74 11.37 -20.06
N ARG A 141 -2.90 11.01 -19.50
CA ARG A 141 -3.41 9.66 -19.50
C ARG A 141 -4.25 9.40 -20.74
N GLN A 142 -3.97 8.31 -21.42
CA GLN A 142 -4.72 7.84 -22.59
C GLN A 142 -5.50 6.57 -22.21
N ASP A 143 -6.80 6.58 -22.47
CA ASP A 143 -7.69 5.44 -22.22
C ASP A 143 -8.76 5.33 -23.33
N ALA A 144 -9.75 4.45 -23.14
CA ALA A 144 -10.83 4.26 -24.11
C ALA A 144 -11.73 5.52 -24.28
N GLY A 145 -11.74 6.42 -23.31
CA GLY A 145 -12.48 7.69 -23.36
C GLY A 145 -11.75 8.83 -24.07
N GLY A 146 -10.48 8.61 -24.45
CA GLY A 146 -9.63 9.62 -25.05
C GLY A 146 -8.40 9.94 -24.20
N ALA A 147 -7.89 11.17 -24.33
CA ALA A 147 -6.75 11.65 -23.57
C ALA A 147 -7.16 12.78 -22.61
N THR A 148 -6.63 12.74 -21.40
CA THR A 148 -6.89 13.70 -20.32
C THR A 148 -5.57 14.17 -19.71
N LEU A 149 -5.40 15.48 -19.56
CA LEU A 149 -4.31 16.06 -18.78
C LEU A 149 -4.60 15.89 -17.28
N CYS A 150 -3.78 15.11 -16.59
CA CYS A 150 -3.86 14.90 -15.15
C CYS A 150 -2.82 15.77 -14.43
N ILE A 151 -3.29 16.60 -13.51
CA ILE A 151 -2.47 17.56 -12.76
C ILE A 151 -2.45 17.13 -11.30
N PRO A 152 -1.31 16.64 -10.76
CA PRO A 152 -1.22 16.27 -9.35
C PRO A 152 -1.50 17.45 -8.43
N THR A 153 -2.41 17.26 -7.47
CA THR A 153 -2.84 18.31 -6.55
C THR A 153 -2.98 17.80 -5.12
N ALA A 154 -2.82 18.71 -4.18
CA ALA A 154 -3.27 18.55 -2.81
C ALA A 154 -4.77 18.88 -2.71
N PHE A 155 -5.44 18.42 -1.64
CA PHE A 155 -6.85 18.67 -1.40
C PHE A 155 -7.09 19.04 0.06
N CYS A 156 -7.78 20.16 0.29
CA CYS A 156 -8.10 20.65 1.63
C CYS A 156 -9.55 21.12 1.75
N SER A 157 -10.00 21.23 3.00
CA SER A 157 -11.30 21.81 3.36
C SER A 157 -11.35 23.31 3.03
N TYR A 158 -12.54 23.88 3.16
CA TYR A 158 -12.74 25.34 3.05
C TYR A 158 -11.90 26.14 4.05
N THR A 159 -11.66 25.59 5.23
CA THR A 159 -10.90 26.18 6.32
C THR A 159 -9.41 25.84 6.30
N GLY A 160 -8.97 24.96 5.38
CA GLY A 160 -7.58 24.69 5.09
C GLY A 160 -7.02 23.40 5.69
N GLU A 161 -7.83 22.60 6.42
CA GLU A 161 -7.40 21.29 6.90
C GLU A 161 -7.19 20.32 5.75
N ALA A 162 -6.15 19.50 5.82
CA ALA A 162 -5.85 18.49 4.83
C ALA A 162 -6.90 17.38 4.83
N LEU A 163 -7.59 17.20 3.71
CA LEU A 163 -8.55 16.12 3.44
C LEU A 163 -7.97 15.07 2.47
N ASP A 164 -6.65 15.06 2.35
CA ASP A 164 -5.89 14.18 1.47
C ASP A 164 -4.73 13.52 2.21
N GLN A 165 -3.95 12.72 1.45
CA GLN A 165 -2.73 12.10 1.93
C GLN A 165 -1.47 12.83 1.42
N LYS A 166 -1.56 13.60 0.35
CA LYS A 166 -0.43 14.31 -0.25
C LYS A 166 0.06 15.46 0.64
N THR A 167 -0.82 16.26 1.18
CA THR A 167 -0.45 17.40 2.04
C THR A 167 0.37 16.96 3.25
N PRO A 168 -0.07 15.99 4.07
CA PRO A 168 0.75 15.52 5.20
C PRO A 168 2.02 14.80 4.75
N LEU A 169 2.03 14.13 3.59
CA LEU A 169 3.25 13.55 3.04
C LEU A 169 4.29 14.62 2.75
N LEU A 170 3.93 15.70 2.05
CA LEU A 170 4.83 16.82 1.75
C LEU A 170 5.34 17.47 3.04
N ARG A 171 4.45 17.72 4.02
CA ARG A 171 4.83 18.26 5.34
C ARG A 171 5.84 17.35 6.05
N SER A 172 5.66 16.03 6.00
CA SER A 172 6.60 15.06 6.60
C SER A 172 7.95 15.03 5.91
N MET A 173 7.96 15.22 4.57
CA MET A 173 9.20 15.32 3.80
C MET A 173 9.97 16.61 4.12
N GLU A 174 9.29 17.73 4.35
CA GLU A 174 9.90 18.96 4.83
C GLU A 174 10.51 18.80 6.23
N ALA A 175 9.78 18.11 7.13
CA ALA A 175 10.25 17.84 8.49
C ALA A 175 11.55 17.03 8.49
N ILE A 176 11.60 15.90 7.78
CA ILE A 176 12.80 15.07 7.73
C ILE A 176 13.95 15.76 7.00
N ASN A 177 13.66 16.51 5.93
CA ASN A 177 14.67 17.32 5.23
C ASN A 177 15.36 18.29 6.18
N LYS A 178 14.59 19.04 6.95
CA LYS A 178 15.09 20.04 7.89
C LYS A 178 16.00 19.42 8.93
N GLU A 179 15.54 18.37 9.60
CA GLU A 179 16.28 17.78 10.72
C GLU A 179 17.47 16.92 10.23
N ALA A 180 17.37 16.25 9.10
CA ALA A 180 18.50 15.54 8.49
C ALA A 180 19.60 16.49 8.02
N LEU A 181 19.25 17.62 7.41
CA LEU A 181 20.25 18.65 7.06
C LEU A 181 20.92 19.22 8.31
N ARG A 182 20.15 19.47 9.39
CA ARG A 182 20.68 19.92 10.67
C ARG A 182 21.70 18.93 11.20
N LEU A 183 21.41 17.63 11.19
CA LEU A 183 22.32 16.56 11.58
C LEU A 183 23.58 16.54 10.72
N LEU A 184 23.42 16.57 9.39
CA LEU A 184 24.54 16.57 8.45
C LEU A 184 25.49 17.77 8.64
N ARG A 185 24.95 18.96 8.98
CA ARG A 185 25.76 20.14 9.28
C ARG A 185 26.68 19.93 10.49
N LEU A 186 26.22 19.20 11.51
CA LEU A 186 27.03 18.86 12.69
C LEU A 186 28.19 17.93 12.30
N PHE A 187 28.01 17.05 11.32
CA PHE A 187 29.10 16.23 10.74
C PHE A 187 29.97 16.98 9.71
N GLY A 188 29.81 18.30 9.57
CA GLY A 188 30.63 19.13 8.68
C GLY A 188 30.19 19.11 7.20
N ASN A 189 29.08 18.49 6.85
CA ASN A 189 28.57 18.58 5.50
C ASN A 189 28.08 20.01 5.21
N THR A 190 28.68 20.68 4.24
CA THR A 190 28.33 22.04 3.80
C THR A 190 27.83 22.09 2.36
N THR A 191 27.82 20.98 1.63
CA THR A 191 27.50 20.90 0.21
C THR A 191 26.03 20.59 -0.05
N SER A 192 25.45 19.62 0.65
CA SER A 192 24.08 19.20 0.47
C SER A 192 23.11 20.33 0.84
N LYS A 193 22.10 20.54 0.02
CA LYS A 193 21.07 21.59 0.20
C LYS A 193 19.71 21.02 0.56
N LYS A 194 19.46 19.77 0.19
CA LYS A 194 18.20 19.07 0.41
C LYS A 194 18.48 17.61 0.78
N VAL A 195 17.68 17.08 1.68
CA VAL A 195 17.60 15.64 1.97
C VAL A 195 16.20 15.18 1.62
N THR A 196 16.10 14.11 0.87
CA THR A 196 14.81 13.62 0.35
C THR A 196 14.63 12.16 0.73
N PRO A 197 13.50 11.79 1.36
CA PRO A 197 13.14 10.39 1.48
C PRO A 197 12.76 9.84 0.11
N SER A 198 13.24 8.65 -0.20
CA SER A 198 12.92 7.91 -1.41
C SER A 198 12.23 6.60 -1.06
N VAL A 199 11.34 6.14 -1.94
CA VAL A 199 10.67 4.87 -1.77
C VAL A 199 10.49 4.14 -3.10
N GLY A 200 10.59 2.81 -3.06
CA GLY A 200 10.22 1.92 -4.15
C GLY A 200 9.22 0.90 -3.61
N ALA A 201 7.99 0.94 -4.12
CA ALA A 201 6.92 0.05 -3.68
C ALA A 201 6.81 -1.16 -4.62
N GLU A 202 6.96 -2.36 -4.09
CA GLU A 202 6.78 -3.63 -4.80
C GLU A 202 5.29 -4.00 -4.78
N GLN A 203 4.59 -3.86 -5.91
CA GLN A 203 3.15 -4.06 -6.00
C GLN A 203 2.80 -5.51 -6.31
N GLU A 204 2.30 -6.23 -5.33
CA GLU A 204 1.70 -7.56 -5.52
C GLU A 204 0.22 -7.44 -5.90
N TYR A 205 -0.26 -8.38 -6.70
CA TYR A 205 -1.65 -8.43 -7.17
C TYR A 205 -2.04 -9.82 -7.66
N PHE A 206 -3.35 -10.11 -7.68
CA PHE A 206 -3.91 -11.31 -8.32
C PHE A 206 -4.58 -10.95 -9.64
N LEU A 207 -4.53 -11.90 -10.58
CA LEU A 207 -5.31 -11.85 -11.82
C LEU A 207 -6.27 -13.03 -11.86
N VAL A 208 -7.51 -12.75 -12.23
CA VAL A 208 -8.53 -13.78 -12.45
C VAL A 208 -9.22 -13.55 -13.79
N ASP A 209 -9.77 -14.61 -14.36
CA ASP A 209 -10.56 -14.49 -15.58
C ASP A 209 -11.80 -13.62 -15.35
N ALA A 210 -12.09 -12.70 -16.28
CA ALA A 210 -13.17 -11.72 -16.11
C ALA A 210 -14.56 -12.38 -16.10
N GLU A 211 -14.79 -13.42 -16.90
CA GLU A 211 -16.10 -14.12 -16.95
C GLU A 211 -16.35 -14.82 -15.61
N LYS A 212 -15.35 -15.50 -15.07
CA LYS A 212 -15.45 -16.17 -13.76
C LYS A 212 -15.61 -15.20 -12.60
N PHE A 213 -14.96 -14.06 -12.66
CA PHE A 213 -15.12 -12.97 -11.68
C PHE A 213 -16.58 -12.47 -11.64
N GLU A 214 -17.20 -12.26 -12.79
CA GLU A 214 -18.59 -11.76 -12.89
C GLU A 214 -19.62 -12.73 -12.26
N GLU A 215 -19.28 -14.00 -12.11
CA GLU A 215 -20.12 -15.00 -11.45
C GLU A 215 -19.99 -14.98 -9.91
N ARG A 216 -19.00 -14.24 -9.36
CA ARG A 216 -18.69 -14.18 -7.92
C ARG A 216 -19.09 -12.84 -7.32
N LYS A 217 -20.23 -12.79 -6.63
CA LYS A 217 -20.73 -11.57 -5.98
C LYS A 217 -19.81 -11.04 -4.89
N ASP A 218 -19.13 -11.91 -4.15
CA ASP A 218 -18.15 -11.52 -3.16
C ASP A 218 -16.95 -10.79 -3.79
N LEU A 219 -16.39 -11.30 -4.88
CA LEU A 219 -15.30 -10.61 -5.59
C LEU A 219 -15.74 -9.24 -6.15
N ILE A 220 -16.97 -9.15 -6.69
CA ILE A 220 -17.52 -7.90 -7.25
C ILE A 220 -17.66 -6.82 -6.17
N TYR A 221 -18.22 -7.17 -5.01
CA TYR A 221 -18.58 -6.18 -4.00
C TYR A 221 -17.46 -5.91 -2.98
N THR A 222 -16.59 -6.90 -2.72
CA THR A 222 -15.59 -6.81 -1.64
C THR A 222 -14.15 -6.96 -2.10
N GLY A 223 -13.92 -7.45 -3.32
CA GLY A 223 -12.58 -7.72 -3.86
C GLY A 223 -11.93 -8.99 -3.29
N ARG A 224 -12.61 -9.73 -2.42
CA ARG A 224 -12.15 -11.01 -1.86
C ARG A 224 -13.24 -12.06 -1.88
N THR A 225 -12.84 -13.33 -1.82
CA THR A 225 -13.75 -14.45 -1.65
C THR A 225 -14.19 -14.56 -0.20
N LEU A 226 -15.52 -14.61 0.03
CA LEU A 226 -16.12 -14.79 1.36
C LEU A 226 -16.45 -16.25 1.65
N PHE A 227 -16.51 -17.07 0.61
CA PHE A 227 -16.68 -18.51 0.63
C PHE A 227 -15.69 -19.17 -0.33
N GLY A 228 -15.32 -20.42 -0.05
CA GLY A 228 -14.51 -21.23 -0.94
C GLY A 228 -13.65 -22.24 -0.20
N ALA A 229 -13.82 -23.52 -0.58
CA ALA A 229 -12.96 -24.59 -0.14
C ALA A 229 -11.62 -24.57 -0.90
N MET A 230 -10.56 -25.05 -0.25
CA MET A 230 -9.25 -25.18 -0.89
C MET A 230 -9.31 -26.26 -1.99
N PRO A 231 -8.73 -25.98 -3.16
CA PRO A 231 -8.61 -26.96 -4.23
C PRO A 231 -7.58 -28.05 -3.83
N PRO A 232 -7.53 -29.19 -4.57
CA PRO A 232 -6.56 -30.26 -4.30
C PRO A 232 -5.09 -29.83 -4.40
N LYS A 233 -4.81 -28.76 -5.12
CA LYS A 233 -3.51 -28.12 -5.22
C LYS A 233 -3.65 -26.65 -4.85
N GLY A 234 -2.79 -26.17 -3.96
CA GLY A 234 -2.59 -24.76 -3.63
C GLY A 234 -1.22 -24.30 -4.12
N GLN A 235 -0.35 -23.93 -3.20
CA GLN A 235 1.01 -23.43 -3.44
C GLN A 235 2.11 -24.37 -2.93
N GLU A 236 1.80 -25.64 -2.63
CA GLU A 236 2.67 -26.57 -1.91
C GLU A 236 4.02 -26.88 -2.58
N LEU A 237 4.11 -26.70 -3.89
CA LEU A 237 5.32 -26.98 -4.67
C LEU A 237 6.13 -25.75 -5.00
N ASP A 238 5.64 -24.55 -4.67
CA ASP A 238 6.21 -23.24 -5.05
C ASP A 238 6.50 -23.11 -6.56
N ASP A 239 5.83 -23.93 -7.37
CA ASP A 239 6.07 -24.07 -8.80
C ASP A 239 5.52 -22.88 -9.62
N HIS A 240 4.68 -22.04 -9.03
CA HIS A 240 4.24 -20.80 -9.64
C HIS A 240 5.32 -19.71 -9.55
N TYR A 241 5.94 -19.51 -8.40
CA TYR A 241 6.98 -18.50 -8.20
C TYR A 241 8.17 -18.69 -9.16
N PHE A 242 8.67 -19.90 -9.30
CA PHE A 242 9.77 -20.22 -10.20
C PHE A 242 9.33 -20.61 -11.62
N GLY A 243 8.01 -20.57 -11.89
CA GLY A 243 7.44 -20.92 -13.17
C GLY A 243 7.63 -19.84 -14.24
N THR A 244 7.49 -20.24 -15.50
CA THR A 244 7.43 -19.27 -16.58
C THR A 244 6.11 -18.49 -16.54
N ILE A 245 6.15 -17.20 -16.87
CA ILE A 245 4.95 -16.37 -16.99
C ILE A 245 4.11 -16.90 -18.16
N ARG A 246 2.85 -17.23 -17.91
CA ARG A 246 1.92 -17.70 -18.94
C ARG A 246 1.72 -16.63 -20.02
N GLN A 247 1.51 -17.05 -21.26
CA GLN A 247 1.49 -16.14 -22.41
C GLN A 247 0.42 -15.02 -22.29
N ARG A 248 -0.78 -15.34 -21.79
CA ARG A 248 -1.85 -14.35 -21.57
C ARG A 248 -1.39 -13.29 -20.56
N ILE A 249 -0.77 -13.72 -19.48
CA ILE A 249 -0.24 -12.84 -18.43
C ILE A 249 0.95 -12.02 -18.94
N ALA A 250 1.87 -12.63 -19.71
CA ALA A 250 2.98 -11.90 -20.31
C ALA A 250 2.51 -10.79 -21.26
N SER A 251 1.44 -11.04 -22.02
CA SER A 251 0.84 -10.01 -22.88
C SER A 251 0.23 -8.86 -22.07
N PHE A 252 -0.46 -9.17 -20.98
CA PHE A 252 -0.96 -8.19 -20.02
C PHE A 252 0.16 -7.36 -19.40
N MET A 253 1.20 -8.03 -18.86
CA MET A 253 2.34 -7.35 -18.22
C MET A 253 3.08 -6.43 -19.19
N ARG A 254 3.26 -6.85 -20.45
CA ARG A 254 3.83 -5.99 -21.49
C ARG A 254 3.04 -4.71 -21.68
N ASP A 255 1.73 -4.81 -21.80
CA ASP A 255 0.89 -3.64 -22.08
C ASP A 255 0.79 -2.73 -20.84
N VAL A 256 0.81 -3.28 -19.62
CA VAL A 256 0.97 -2.52 -18.37
C VAL A 256 2.27 -1.73 -18.39
N ASN A 257 3.40 -2.38 -18.68
CA ASN A 257 4.71 -1.72 -18.71
C ASN A 257 4.76 -0.58 -19.72
N ILE A 258 4.24 -0.79 -20.94
CA ILE A 258 4.20 0.26 -21.98
C ILE A 258 3.42 1.47 -21.48
N GLN A 259 2.25 1.27 -20.89
CA GLN A 259 1.42 2.37 -20.40
C GLN A 259 2.07 3.10 -19.22
N LEU A 260 2.72 2.36 -18.31
CA LEU A 260 3.45 2.94 -17.18
C LEU A 260 4.68 3.73 -17.65
N TRP A 261 5.49 3.18 -18.56
CA TRP A 261 6.67 3.88 -19.09
C TRP A 261 6.28 5.19 -19.77
N LYS A 262 5.20 5.22 -20.54
CA LYS A 262 4.69 6.45 -21.20
C LYS A 262 4.37 7.55 -20.21
N VAL A 263 3.85 7.23 -19.03
CA VAL A 263 3.55 8.21 -17.96
C VAL A 263 4.70 8.35 -16.94
N GLY A 264 5.91 7.88 -17.30
CA GLY A 264 7.12 8.11 -16.52
C GLY A 264 7.29 7.22 -15.29
N VAL A 265 6.49 6.16 -15.14
CA VAL A 265 6.68 5.17 -14.06
C VAL A 265 7.77 4.17 -14.48
N PRO A 266 8.88 4.09 -13.75
CA PRO A 266 10.01 3.24 -14.12
C PRO A 266 9.78 1.78 -13.70
N ALA A 267 8.70 1.15 -14.18
CA ALA A 267 8.41 -0.26 -13.97
C ALA A 267 9.57 -1.11 -14.50
N LYS A 268 10.18 -1.92 -13.64
CA LYS A 268 11.43 -2.63 -13.96
C LYS A 268 11.31 -4.15 -13.83
N THR A 269 10.78 -4.63 -12.72
CA THR A 269 10.71 -6.04 -12.41
C THR A 269 9.28 -6.53 -12.48
N GLN A 270 9.06 -7.69 -13.07
CA GLN A 270 7.80 -8.40 -13.08
C GLN A 270 8.05 -9.89 -12.97
N HIS A 271 7.30 -10.58 -12.14
CA HIS A 271 7.38 -12.04 -11.98
C HIS A 271 6.11 -12.62 -11.38
N ASN A 272 6.05 -13.94 -11.33
CA ASN A 272 5.03 -14.65 -10.57
C ASN A 272 5.34 -14.61 -9.08
N GLU A 273 4.30 -14.55 -8.25
CA GLU A 273 4.38 -14.72 -6.81
C GLU A 273 4.07 -16.16 -6.38
N VAL A 274 4.15 -16.45 -5.07
CA VAL A 274 4.03 -17.82 -4.54
C VAL A 274 2.64 -18.38 -4.74
N ALA A 275 1.58 -17.60 -4.49
CA ALA A 275 0.23 -18.07 -4.70
C ALA A 275 -0.10 -18.21 -6.20
N PRO A 276 -0.85 -19.25 -6.61
CA PRO A 276 -1.35 -19.33 -7.98
C PRO A 276 -2.12 -18.07 -8.37
N ALA A 277 -1.95 -17.60 -9.61
CA ALA A 277 -2.52 -16.38 -10.16
C ALA A 277 -2.04 -15.06 -9.50
N GLN A 278 -1.06 -15.10 -8.63
CA GLN A 278 -0.44 -13.94 -8.01
C GLN A 278 0.81 -13.50 -8.76
N HIS A 279 1.01 -12.20 -8.87
CA HIS A 279 2.13 -11.58 -9.60
C HIS A 279 2.59 -10.33 -8.86
N GLU A 280 3.79 -9.87 -9.21
CA GLU A 280 4.39 -8.65 -8.69
C GLU A 280 4.93 -7.75 -9.80
N LEU A 281 4.85 -6.45 -9.56
CA LEU A 281 5.51 -5.40 -10.33
C LEU A 281 6.30 -4.50 -9.38
N ALA A 282 7.59 -4.36 -9.61
CA ALA A 282 8.46 -3.48 -8.83
C ALA A 282 9.06 -2.38 -9.72
N PRO A 283 8.88 -1.09 -9.36
CA PRO A 283 9.51 0.04 -10.03
C PRO A 283 10.91 0.30 -9.48
N ILE A 284 11.69 1.11 -10.18
CA ILE A 284 12.85 1.77 -9.59
C ILE A 284 12.34 2.82 -8.59
N TYR A 285 13.00 2.92 -7.44
CA TYR A 285 12.67 3.90 -6.41
C TYR A 285 12.83 5.35 -6.90
N THR A 286 12.06 6.26 -6.32
CA THR A 286 12.15 7.69 -6.56
C THR A 286 11.80 8.47 -5.29
N GLU A 287 11.82 9.80 -5.35
CA GLU A 287 11.36 10.68 -4.28
C GLU A 287 9.96 10.27 -3.80
N ALA A 288 9.74 10.24 -2.48
CA ALA A 288 8.54 9.65 -1.88
C ALA A 288 7.23 10.25 -2.41
N ASN A 289 7.16 11.57 -2.65
CA ASN A 289 5.98 12.21 -3.22
C ASN A 289 5.65 11.65 -4.63
N ILE A 290 6.66 11.58 -5.48
CA ILE A 290 6.50 11.05 -6.85
C ILE A 290 6.20 9.55 -6.82
N ALA A 291 6.84 8.80 -5.94
CA ALA A 291 6.61 7.35 -5.80
C ALA A 291 5.17 7.04 -5.37
N VAL A 292 4.59 7.84 -4.48
CA VAL A 292 3.17 7.71 -4.08
C VAL A 292 2.25 7.91 -5.29
N ASP A 293 2.44 8.96 -6.05
CA ASP A 293 1.66 9.21 -7.26
C ASP A 293 1.84 8.09 -8.30
N GLN A 294 3.08 7.63 -8.52
CA GLN A 294 3.39 6.54 -9.43
C GLN A 294 2.76 5.21 -8.99
N ASN A 295 2.69 4.93 -7.69
CA ASN A 295 2.02 3.73 -7.20
C ASN A 295 0.51 3.79 -7.43
N GLN A 296 -0.14 4.94 -7.25
CA GLN A 296 -1.55 5.12 -7.60
C GLN A 296 -1.79 4.89 -9.10
N LEU A 297 -0.93 5.43 -9.96
CA LEU A 297 -0.99 5.19 -11.41
C LEU A 297 -0.78 3.71 -11.75
N THR A 298 0.12 3.04 -11.05
CA THR A 298 0.36 1.60 -11.21
C THR A 298 -0.91 0.80 -10.92
N MET A 299 -1.55 1.05 -9.77
CA MET A 299 -2.79 0.37 -9.38
C MET A 299 -3.93 0.61 -10.38
N GLN A 300 -4.12 1.85 -10.84
CA GLN A 300 -5.11 2.18 -11.86
C GLN A 300 -4.82 1.48 -13.20
N THR A 301 -3.56 1.47 -13.61
CA THR A 301 -3.13 0.86 -14.88
C THR A 301 -3.31 -0.65 -14.85
N LEU A 302 -2.93 -1.33 -13.77
CA LEU A 302 -3.14 -2.76 -13.57
C LEU A 302 -4.63 -3.14 -13.76
N LYS A 303 -5.53 -2.44 -13.09
CA LYS A 303 -6.98 -2.69 -13.19
C LYS A 303 -7.51 -2.45 -14.61
N ARG A 304 -7.10 -1.34 -15.24
CA ARG A 304 -7.58 -0.95 -16.57
C ARG A 304 -7.09 -1.90 -17.65
N VAL A 305 -5.81 -2.23 -17.64
CA VAL A 305 -5.21 -3.13 -18.65
C VAL A 305 -5.72 -4.57 -18.47
N ALA A 306 -5.96 -5.02 -17.22
CA ALA A 306 -6.55 -6.33 -16.98
C ALA A 306 -7.88 -6.48 -17.73
N CYS A 307 -8.76 -5.48 -17.67
CA CYS A 307 -10.03 -5.51 -18.41
C CYS A 307 -9.84 -5.63 -19.93
N GLN A 308 -8.78 -5.02 -20.50
CA GLN A 308 -8.47 -5.10 -21.92
C GLN A 308 -8.03 -6.51 -22.37
N HIS A 309 -7.53 -7.31 -21.42
CA HIS A 309 -7.09 -8.70 -21.62
C HIS A 309 -8.14 -9.75 -21.19
N GLY A 310 -9.39 -9.34 -20.89
CA GLY A 310 -10.40 -10.24 -20.37
C GLY A 310 -10.07 -10.78 -18.99
N LEU A 311 -9.33 -10.00 -18.20
CA LEU A 311 -8.90 -10.29 -16.83
C LEU A 311 -9.47 -9.26 -15.86
N LYS A 312 -9.49 -9.59 -14.58
CA LYS A 312 -9.69 -8.66 -13.46
C LYS A 312 -8.47 -8.70 -12.56
N CYS A 313 -7.96 -7.53 -12.21
CA CYS A 313 -6.88 -7.37 -11.24
C CYS A 313 -7.46 -7.16 -9.84
N LEU A 314 -7.11 -8.06 -8.92
CA LEU A 314 -7.49 -7.98 -7.51
C LEU A 314 -6.31 -7.38 -6.72
N LEU A 315 -6.56 -6.22 -6.12
CA LEU A 315 -5.60 -5.54 -5.24
C LEU A 315 -5.95 -5.72 -3.76
N HIS A 316 -6.88 -6.61 -3.43
CA HIS A 316 -7.19 -6.94 -2.04
C HIS A 316 -6.02 -7.68 -1.38
N GLU A 317 -5.80 -7.47 -0.07
CA GLU A 317 -4.70 -8.03 0.70
C GLU A 317 -4.79 -9.55 0.84
N LYS A 318 -6.02 -10.10 0.88
CA LYS A 318 -6.27 -11.55 1.00
C LYS A 318 -7.47 -11.97 0.13
N PRO A 319 -7.35 -12.02 -1.20
CA PRO A 319 -8.47 -12.39 -2.06
C PRO A 319 -8.90 -13.83 -1.88
N PHE A 320 -7.98 -14.72 -1.53
CA PHE A 320 -8.19 -16.15 -1.36
C PHE A 320 -7.64 -16.62 -0.01
N ALA A 321 -8.47 -17.26 0.81
CA ALA A 321 -8.02 -17.86 2.05
C ALA A 321 -7.10 -19.06 1.77
N GLY A 322 -6.16 -19.34 2.67
CA GLY A 322 -5.29 -20.53 2.60
C GLY A 322 -4.08 -20.43 1.69
N VAL A 323 -3.96 -19.37 0.88
CA VAL A 323 -2.77 -19.06 0.07
C VAL A 323 -2.18 -17.70 0.46
N ASN A 324 -1.00 -17.33 -0.05
CA ASN A 324 -0.39 -16.03 0.21
C ASN A 324 -1.36 -14.88 -0.11
N GLY A 325 -1.28 -13.83 0.70
CA GLY A 325 -1.92 -12.54 0.40
C GLY A 325 -1.01 -11.62 -0.38
N SER A 326 -1.52 -10.46 -0.76
CA SER A 326 -0.79 -9.43 -1.49
C SER A 326 -0.55 -8.19 -0.64
N GLY A 327 0.65 -7.64 -0.74
CA GLY A 327 1.06 -6.41 -0.10
C GLY A 327 1.85 -5.49 -1.02
N LYS A 328 2.51 -4.53 -0.38
CA LYS A 328 3.58 -3.72 -0.96
C LYS A 328 4.74 -3.72 0.00
N HIS A 329 5.93 -3.98 -0.50
CA HIS A 329 7.12 -3.79 0.30
C HIS A 329 7.66 -2.39 -0.01
N ASP A 330 7.61 -1.50 0.99
CA ASP A 330 8.10 -0.14 0.85
C ASP A 330 9.60 -0.10 1.15
N ASN A 331 10.40 -0.02 0.09
CA ASN A 331 11.85 0.15 0.18
C ASN A 331 12.17 1.62 0.41
N TRP A 332 12.30 2.02 1.68
CA TRP A 332 12.49 3.39 2.12
C TRP A 332 13.96 3.72 2.40
N SER A 333 14.43 4.88 1.93
CA SER A 333 15.77 5.39 2.18
C SER A 333 15.78 6.93 2.24
N ILE A 334 16.92 7.51 2.63
CA ILE A 334 17.11 8.96 2.77
C ILE A 334 18.36 9.36 2.01
N THR A 335 18.24 10.26 1.03
CA THR A 335 19.35 10.63 0.15
C THR A 335 19.45 12.15 0.03
N THR A 336 20.66 12.68 -0.01
CA THR A 336 20.92 14.09 -0.27
C THR A 336 20.81 14.44 -1.76
N ASP A 337 20.64 15.72 -2.08
CA ASP A 337 20.59 16.23 -3.47
C ASP A 337 21.92 16.05 -4.23
N ASP A 338 23.04 15.86 -3.53
CA ASP A 338 24.36 15.53 -4.09
C ASP A 338 24.70 14.02 -4.04
N GLY A 339 23.70 13.18 -3.74
CA GLY A 339 23.75 11.72 -3.94
C GLY A 339 24.29 10.90 -2.77
N ILE A 340 24.41 11.46 -1.58
CA ILE A 340 24.82 10.74 -0.36
C ILE A 340 23.59 10.02 0.22
N ASN A 341 23.61 8.69 0.26
CA ASN A 341 22.60 7.91 0.97
C ASN A 341 22.99 7.79 2.45
N LEU A 342 22.13 8.28 3.34
CA LEU A 342 22.39 8.27 4.79
C LEU A 342 22.30 6.86 5.39
N LEU A 343 21.73 5.91 4.66
CA LEU A 343 21.61 4.51 5.04
C LEU A 343 22.67 3.60 4.38
N ASP A 344 23.67 4.19 3.72
CA ASP A 344 24.79 3.42 3.19
C ASP A 344 25.84 3.20 4.29
N PRO A 345 26.02 1.95 4.77
CA PRO A 345 27.00 1.62 5.81
C PRO A 345 28.45 1.77 5.33
N GLY A 346 28.67 1.80 4.01
CA GLY A 346 29.99 1.74 3.42
C GLY A 346 30.65 0.37 3.58
N LYS A 347 31.98 0.32 3.34
CA LYS A 347 32.74 -0.94 3.41
C LYS A 347 33.09 -1.35 4.85
N THR A 348 33.16 -0.39 5.75
CA THR A 348 33.51 -0.56 7.16
C THR A 348 32.43 0.07 8.04
N PRO A 349 31.25 -0.57 8.20
CA PRO A 349 30.14 -0.01 8.97
C PRO A 349 30.53 0.43 10.39
N HIS A 350 31.43 -0.30 11.05
CA HIS A 350 31.88 0.00 12.41
C HIS A 350 32.67 1.31 12.53
N GLU A 351 33.23 1.82 11.44
CA GLU A 351 33.96 3.11 11.40
C GLU A 351 33.07 4.28 10.93
N ASN A 352 31.88 3.98 10.35
CA ASN A 352 30.99 5.01 9.80
C ASN A 352 30.07 5.58 10.89
N THR A 353 30.61 6.48 11.70
CA THR A 353 29.91 7.08 12.84
C THR A 353 28.64 7.81 12.46
N GLN A 354 28.60 8.50 11.30
CA GLN A 354 27.39 9.16 10.81
C GLN A 354 26.29 8.13 10.52
N PHE A 355 26.62 7.05 9.80
CA PHE A 355 25.68 5.97 9.53
C PHE A 355 25.17 5.31 10.83
N LEU A 356 26.08 5.03 11.79
CA LEU A 356 25.72 4.41 13.06
C LEU A 356 24.77 5.29 13.88
N LEU A 357 24.97 6.62 13.88
CA LEU A 357 24.03 7.53 14.52
C LEU A 357 22.67 7.56 13.83
N VAL A 358 22.65 7.61 12.50
CA VAL A 358 21.41 7.54 11.72
C VAL A 358 20.65 6.23 12.01
N LEU A 359 21.36 5.10 12.02
CA LEU A 359 20.79 3.80 12.39
C LEU A 359 20.20 3.80 13.81
N ALA A 360 20.96 4.29 14.78
CA ALA A 360 20.51 4.38 16.17
C ALA A 360 19.28 5.28 16.34
N CYS A 361 19.22 6.40 15.60
CA CYS A 361 18.03 7.27 15.54
C CYS A 361 16.81 6.54 14.97
N ILE A 362 16.97 5.74 13.91
CA ILE A 362 15.89 4.96 13.33
C ILE A 362 15.40 3.89 14.32
N LEU A 363 16.28 3.18 14.99
CA LEU A 363 15.89 2.21 16.01
C LEU A 363 15.08 2.88 17.13
N LYS A 364 15.53 4.03 17.62
CA LYS A 364 14.80 4.85 18.63
C LYS A 364 13.42 5.25 18.11
N ALA A 365 13.35 5.78 16.91
CA ALA A 365 12.10 6.24 16.28
C ALA A 365 11.07 5.11 16.20
N VAL A 366 11.47 3.98 15.62
CA VAL A 366 10.59 2.82 15.44
C VAL A 366 10.19 2.17 16.77
N ASN A 367 11.14 2.07 17.72
CA ASN A 367 10.82 1.54 19.06
C ASN A 367 9.83 2.43 19.83
N LYS A 368 10.00 3.74 19.76
CA LYS A 368 9.11 4.71 20.44
C LYS A 368 7.71 4.74 19.83
N HIS A 369 7.62 4.59 18.52
CA HIS A 369 6.40 4.76 17.74
C HIS A 369 5.98 3.49 16.98
N ALA A 370 6.27 2.31 17.53
CA ALA A 370 5.92 1.03 16.92
C ALA A 370 4.41 0.87 16.69
N ASP A 371 3.60 1.36 17.63
CA ASP A 371 2.14 1.41 17.53
C ASP A 371 1.65 2.27 16.35
N LEU A 372 2.24 3.44 16.18
CA LEU A 372 1.90 4.36 15.10
C LEU A 372 2.36 3.82 13.72
N LEU A 373 3.53 3.20 13.65
CA LEU A 373 4.00 2.56 12.42
C LEU A 373 3.11 1.36 12.03
N ARG A 374 2.64 0.57 13.03
CA ARG A 374 1.66 -0.50 12.77
C ARG A 374 0.32 0.07 12.29
N GLU A 375 -0.15 1.15 12.87
CA GLU A 375 -1.39 1.81 12.47
C GLU A 375 -1.32 2.29 11.02
N SER A 376 -0.17 2.80 10.56
CA SER A 376 0.01 3.32 9.20
C SER A 376 -0.25 2.29 8.09
N ALA A 377 -0.27 1.01 8.42
CA ALA A 377 -0.60 -0.12 7.54
C ALA A 377 -1.87 -0.85 7.98
N ALA A 378 -2.75 -0.18 8.75
CA ALA A 378 -3.99 -0.75 9.22
C ALA A 378 -5.09 -0.66 8.14
N ASP A 379 -5.58 -1.81 7.73
CA ASP A 379 -6.67 -1.96 6.75
C ASP A 379 -7.47 -3.24 7.07
N PRO A 380 -8.79 -3.28 6.82
CA PRO A 380 -9.58 -4.50 7.05
C PRO A 380 -9.05 -5.73 6.32
N GLY A 381 -8.49 -5.56 5.12
CA GLY A 381 -7.88 -6.64 4.34
C GLY A 381 -6.59 -7.16 4.98
N ASN A 382 -5.79 -6.29 5.57
CA ASN A 382 -4.56 -6.67 6.28
C ASN A 382 -4.81 -7.48 7.56
N ASP A 383 -5.98 -7.34 8.19
CA ASP A 383 -6.39 -8.19 9.31
C ASP A 383 -6.41 -9.68 8.92
N HIS A 384 -6.69 -9.98 7.65
CA HIS A 384 -6.68 -11.34 7.09
C HIS A 384 -5.31 -11.78 6.55
N ARG A 385 -4.43 -10.85 6.24
CA ARG A 385 -3.13 -11.12 5.59
C ARG A 385 -1.99 -11.29 6.60
N LEU A 386 -1.88 -10.40 7.60
CA LEU A 386 -0.73 -10.34 8.50
C LEU A 386 -0.57 -11.60 9.36
N GLY A 387 0.67 -12.03 9.58
CA GLY A 387 1.04 -13.08 10.52
C GLY A 387 1.33 -14.45 9.90
N ALA A 388 1.21 -14.61 8.58
CA ALA A 388 1.54 -15.87 7.89
C ALA A 388 1.79 -15.66 6.40
N ASN A 389 2.36 -16.66 5.71
CA ASN A 389 2.49 -16.70 4.26
C ASN A 389 3.20 -15.45 3.69
N GLU A 390 4.41 -15.19 4.14
CA GLU A 390 5.28 -14.06 3.75
C GLU A 390 4.80 -12.66 4.21
N ALA A 391 3.64 -12.56 4.84
CA ALA A 391 3.21 -11.33 5.50
C ALA A 391 3.75 -11.26 6.93
N PRO A 392 4.34 -10.13 7.37
CA PRO A 392 4.92 -10.02 8.70
C PRO A 392 3.87 -10.15 9.80
N PRO A 393 4.28 -10.53 11.03
CA PRO A 393 3.38 -10.52 12.18
C PRO A 393 2.99 -9.08 12.54
N ALA A 394 1.90 -8.94 13.29
CA ALA A 394 1.39 -7.64 13.77
C ALA A 394 2.26 -6.99 14.88
N ILE A 395 3.47 -7.46 15.06
CA ILE A 395 4.46 -6.95 16.02
C ILE A 395 5.55 -6.24 15.23
N ILE A 396 5.73 -4.94 15.45
CA ILE A 396 6.83 -4.20 14.83
C ILE A 396 8.15 -4.62 15.50
N SER A 397 9.10 -5.05 14.68
CA SER A 397 10.49 -5.33 15.04
C SER A 397 11.40 -4.97 13.86
N ILE A 398 12.69 -4.81 14.13
CA ILE A 398 13.71 -4.45 13.14
C ILE A 398 14.67 -5.61 12.93
N PHE A 399 14.83 -6.02 11.68
CA PHE A 399 15.88 -6.94 11.26
C PHE A 399 17.08 -6.14 10.74
N LEU A 400 18.26 -6.42 11.27
CA LEU A 400 19.52 -5.75 10.88
C LEU A 400 20.44 -6.64 10.02
N GLY A 401 20.31 -7.96 10.15
CA GLY A 401 21.25 -8.94 9.59
C GLY A 401 22.51 -9.11 10.45
N GLU A 402 23.25 -10.20 10.22
CA GLU A 402 24.37 -10.64 11.05
C GLU A 402 25.47 -9.57 11.21
N GLN A 403 25.79 -8.85 10.12
CA GLN A 403 26.86 -7.86 10.13
C GLN A 403 26.58 -6.67 11.04
N LEU A 404 25.39 -6.06 10.91
CA LEU A 404 25.01 -4.91 11.71
C LEU A 404 24.64 -5.30 13.13
N GLU A 405 24.06 -6.48 13.33
CA GLU A 405 23.80 -7.01 14.67
C GLU A 405 25.11 -7.15 15.46
N ASP A 406 26.16 -7.73 14.86
CA ASP A 406 27.47 -7.85 15.47
C ASP A 406 28.08 -6.49 15.84
N VAL A 407 27.98 -5.49 14.95
CA VAL A 407 28.46 -4.12 15.23
C VAL A 407 27.68 -3.49 16.38
N VAL A 408 26.34 -3.64 16.38
CA VAL A 408 25.48 -3.11 17.45
C VAL A 408 25.79 -3.78 18.78
N ASP A 409 25.97 -5.09 18.81
CA ASP A 409 26.31 -5.86 20.02
C ASP A 409 27.69 -5.45 20.58
N GLN A 410 28.70 -5.19 19.73
CA GLN A 410 29.98 -4.65 20.15
C GLN A 410 29.80 -3.26 20.81
N LEU A 411 29.06 -2.35 20.19
CA LEU A 411 28.80 -1.00 20.71
C LEU A 411 28.05 -1.02 22.05
N ILE A 412 27.05 -1.88 22.20
CA ILE A 412 26.29 -2.02 23.44
C ILE A 412 27.17 -2.60 24.56
N SER A 413 27.90 -3.69 24.28
CA SER A 413 28.65 -4.44 25.30
C SER A 413 29.93 -3.77 25.74
N THR A 414 30.71 -3.21 24.82
CA THR A 414 32.04 -2.63 25.09
C THR A 414 32.07 -1.12 24.93
N GLY A 415 31.15 -0.54 24.21
CA GLY A 415 31.14 0.88 23.84
C GLY A 415 31.94 1.19 22.57
N GLU A 416 32.65 0.22 22.00
CA GLU A 416 33.42 0.37 20.78
C GLU A 416 33.19 -0.81 19.84
N ALA A 417 33.05 -0.57 18.55
CA ALA A 417 33.05 -1.59 17.52
C ALA A 417 34.40 -1.61 16.82
N THR A 418 35.10 -2.74 16.89
CA THR A 418 36.48 -2.90 16.42
C THR A 418 36.56 -3.56 15.04
N HIS A 419 35.51 -4.17 14.57
CA HIS A 419 35.46 -4.87 13.27
C HIS A 419 34.04 -4.99 12.77
N SER A 420 33.91 -5.29 11.47
CA SER A 420 32.66 -5.72 10.83
C SER A 420 32.84 -7.09 10.19
N LEU A 421 31.83 -7.91 10.25
CA LEU A 421 31.83 -9.21 9.56
C LEU A 421 31.87 -8.97 8.04
N ASN A 422 32.70 -9.74 7.34
CA ASN A 422 32.74 -9.74 5.88
C ASN A 422 31.95 -10.96 5.36
N GLY A 423 31.09 -10.74 4.36
CA GLY A 423 30.29 -11.80 3.76
C GLY A 423 31.10 -12.95 3.14
N GLY A 424 32.37 -12.72 2.82
CA GLY A 424 33.25 -13.70 2.18
C GLY A 424 32.93 -13.91 0.70
N LYS A 425 33.55 -14.94 0.11
CA LYS A 425 33.31 -15.35 -1.28
C LYS A 425 32.56 -16.66 -1.29
N LEU A 426 31.60 -16.79 -2.21
CA LEU A 426 30.93 -18.05 -2.53
C LEU A 426 31.72 -18.74 -3.65
N ASP A 427 32.29 -19.89 -3.32
CA ASP A 427 32.86 -20.79 -4.32
C ASP A 427 31.82 -21.85 -4.67
N THR A 428 31.36 -21.86 -5.91
CA THR A 428 30.38 -22.83 -6.40
C THR A 428 31.02 -24.18 -6.72
N GLY A 429 32.36 -24.30 -6.66
CA GLY A 429 33.10 -25.48 -7.07
C GLY A 429 33.12 -25.71 -8.57
N VAL A 430 32.66 -24.76 -9.37
CA VAL A 430 32.61 -24.85 -10.85
C VAL A 430 33.50 -23.78 -11.45
N SER A 431 34.58 -24.20 -12.12
CA SER A 431 35.61 -23.30 -12.65
C SER A 431 35.11 -22.33 -13.74
N THR A 432 33.97 -22.59 -14.39
CA THR A 432 33.36 -21.73 -15.41
C THR A 432 32.39 -20.69 -14.84
N LEU A 433 32.06 -20.77 -13.54
CA LEU A 433 31.22 -19.80 -12.87
C LEU A 433 32.11 -18.74 -12.19
N PRO A 434 31.70 -17.45 -12.23
CA PRO A 434 32.47 -16.40 -11.53
C PRO A 434 32.40 -16.63 -10.03
N GLU A 435 33.44 -16.20 -9.31
CA GLU A 435 33.38 -16.05 -7.86
C GLU A 435 32.31 -15.01 -7.49
N LEU A 436 31.41 -15.36 -6.61
CA LEU A 436 30.38 -14.47 -6.12
C LEU A 436 30.77 -13.93 -4.74
N SER A 437 30.61 -12.64 -4.53
CA SER A 437 30.67 -12.10 -3.18
C SER A 437 29.41 -12.52 -2.42
N LYS A 438 29.56 -13.13 -1.26
CA LYS A 438 28.43 -13.39 -0.36
C LYS A 438 27.99 -12.04 0.21
N ASP A 439 26.72 -11.72 0.05
CA ASP A 439 26.12 -10.57 0.72
C ASP A 439 26.15 -10.84 2.24
N ALA A 440 26.63 -9.90 3.01
CA ALA A 440 26.64 -10.00 4.47
C ALA A 440 25.26 -9.69 5.10
N THR A 441 24.33 -9.21 4.28
CA THR A 441 22.95 -8.93 4.69
C THR A 441 22.04 -10.00 4.07
N ASP A 442 21.60 -10.97 4.89
CA ASP A 442 20.53 -11.89 4.49
C ASP A 442 19.18 -11.19 4.65
N ARG A 443 18.16 -11.65 3.89
CA ARG A 443 16.79 -11.14 3.99
C ARG A 443 15.99 -12.02 4.93
N ASN A 444 15.36 -11.40 5.94
CA ASN A 444 14.38 -12.08 6.78
C ASN A 444 12.98 -11.77 6.29
N ARG A 445 12.37 -12.71 5.57
CA ARG A 445 11.03 -12.56 5.00
C ARG A 445 9.92 -12.42 6.05
N THR A 446 10.20 -12.74 7.31
CA THR A 446 9.22 -12.63 8.41
C THR A 446 9.31 -11.31 9.18
N SER A 447 10.33 -10.48 8.91
CA SER A 447 10.50 -9.20 9.58
C SER A 447 9.58 -8.12 8.99
N PRO A 448 8.88 -7.34 9.81
CA PRO A 448 8.05 -6.23 9.34
C PRO A 448 8.86 -5.01 8.87
N PHE A 449 10.07 -4.83 9.38
CA PHE A 449 10.95 -3.71 9.02
C PHE A 449 12.40 -4.18 8.96
N ALA A 450 12.90 -4.41 7.76
CA ALA A 450 14.18 -5.06 7.52
C ALA A 450 15.19 -4.12 6.86
N PHE A 451 16.42 -4.06 7.39
CA PHE A 451 17.53 -3.41 6.73
C PHE A 451 18.06 -4.30 5.59
N THR A 452 18.13 -3.75 4.38
CA THR A 452 18.50 -4.48 3.17
C THR A 452 19.66 -3.80 2.42
N GLY A 453 20.75 -3.55 3.14
CA GLY A 453 22.02 -3.04 2.59
C GLY A 453 22.17 -1.52 2.61
N ASN A 454 21.22 -0.76 2.12
CA ASN A 454 21.26 0.71 2.11
C ASN A 454 19.86 1.36 2.21
N LYS A 455 18.90 0.61 2.70
CA LYS A 455 17.50 1.00 2.84
C LYS A 455 16.82 0.11 3.88
N PHE A 456 15.68 0.55 4.36
CA PHE A 456 14.75 -0.28 5.12
C PHE A 456 13.57 -0.67 4.25
N GLU A 457 13.14 -1.92 4.37
CA GLU A 457 11.98 -2.48 3.71
C GLU A 457 10.85 -2.63 4.74
N PHE A 458 9.79 -1.83 4.60
CA PHE A 458 8.58 -1.95 5.40
C PHE A 458 7.57 -2.84 4.69
N ARG A 459 7.28 -4.00 5.28
CA ARG A 459 6.60 -5.13 4.60
C ARG A 459 5.11 -5.25 4.94
N MET A 460 4.56 -4.35 5.77
CA MET A 460 3.19 -4.50 6.27
C MET A 460 2.12 -3.88 5.38
N VAL A 461 2.46 -3.00 4.45
CA VAL A 461 1.49 -2.24 3.65
C VAL A 461 0.64 -3.17 2.79
N GLY A 462 -0.67 -2.97 2.79
CA GLY A 462 -1.62 -3.75 2.01
C GLY A 462 -1.55 -3.45 0.51
N SER A 463 -1.95 -4.43 -0.32
CA SER A 463 -1.87 -4.31 -1.78
C SER A 463 -2.69 -3.14 -2.33
N ARG A 464 -3.87 -2.85 -1.77
CA ARG A 464 -4.72 -1.73 -2.21
C ARG A 464 -4.41 -0.40 -1.56
N ASP A 465 -3.62 -0.41 -0.45
CA ASP A 465 -3.36 0.78 0.33
C ASP A 465 -2.46 1.78 -0.39
N SER A 466 -2.57 3.05 0.00
CA SER A 466 -1.59 4.05 -0.38
C SER A 466 -0.32 3.92 0.45
N ILE A 467 0.83 4.03 -0.19
CA ILE A 467 2.11 4.10 0.51
C ILE A 467 2.35 5.46 1.18
N ALA A 468 1.42 6.42 1.07
CA ALA A 468 1.57 7.73 1.71
C ALA A 468 1.60 7.62 3.24
N ASN A 469 0.65 6.91 3.85
CA ASN A 469 0.56 6.80 5.32
C ASN A 469 1.82 6.27 5.99
N PRO A 470 2.38 5.11 5.59
CA PRO A 470 3.62 4.62 6.19
C PRO A 470 4.80 5.58 5.99
N ASN A 471 4.88 6.26 4.83
CA ASN A 471 5.93 7.24 4.58
C ASN A 471 5.76 8.53 5.40
N ILE A 472 4.53 9.00 5.63
CA ILE A 472 4.24 10.11 6.55
C ILE A 472 4.76 9.78 7.95
N VAL A 473 4.43 8.60 8.45
CA VAL A 473 4.83 8.16 9.78
C VAL A 473 6.35 8.00 9.86
N LEU A 474 6.97 7.22 8.95
CA LEU A 474 8.42 7.00 8.93
C LEU A 474 9.21 8.31 8.87
N ASN A 475 8.86 9.21 7.97
CA ASN A 475 9.52 10.50 7.84
C ASN A 475 9.43 11.31 9.14
N THR A 476 8.27 11.33 9.78
CA THR A 476 8.03 12.17 10.97
C THR A 476 8.70 11.61 12.22
N ILE A 477 8.60 10.29 12.47
CA ILE A 477 9.25 9.68 13.64
C ILE A 477 10.78 9.74 13.56
N VAL A 478 11.33 9.61 12.33
CA VAL A 478 12.78 9.73 12.12
C VAL A 478 13.23 11.19 12.23
N ALA A 479 12.43 12.15 11.74
CA ALA A 479 12.67 13.57 11.96
C ALA A 479 12.72 13.92 13.47
N GLU A 480 11.84 13.35 14.28
CA GLU A 480 11.89 13.51 15.74
C GLU A 480 13.21 13.00 16.33
N ALA A 481 13.62 11.80 15.96
CA ALA A 481 14.86 11.22 16.47
C ALA A 481 16.10 12.03 16.05
N PHE A 482 16.11 12.56 14.84
CA PHE A 482 17.18 13.45 14.38
C PHE A 482 17.18 14.78 15.13
N ALA A 483 16.00 15.39 15.36
CA ALA A 483 15.88 16.61 16.13
C ALA A 483 16.37 16.43 17.57
N ASP A 484 15.97 15.35 18.23
CA ASP A 484 16.41 15.02 19.59
C ASP A 484 17.93 14.82 19.65
N ALA A 485 18.51 14.12 18.68
CA ALA A 485 19.97 13.95 18.59
C ALA A 485 20.70 15.30 18.38
N CYS A 486 20.21 16.14 17.48
CA CYS A 486 20.78 17.46 17.23
C CYS A 486 20.72 18.35 18.48
N ASP A 487 19.61 18.34 19.21
CA ASP A 487 19.42 19.12 20.44
C ASP A 487 20.44 18.79 21.54
N ILE A 488 20.96 17.55 21.54
CA ILE A 488 22.02 17.08 22.41
C ILE A 488 23.38 17.50 21.87
N LEU A 489 23.65 17.18 20.59
CA LEU A 489 24.97 17.34 19.96
C LEU A 489 25.37 18.81 19.78
N GLU A 490 24.40 19.70 19.53
CA GLU A 490 24.66 21.15 19.42
C GLU A 490 25.16 21.80 20.73
N LYS A 491 24.92 21.15 21.87
CA LYS A 491 25.31 21.63 23.20
C LYS A 491 26.57 20.96 23.74
N ALA A 492 27.10 19.99 23.00
CA ALA A 492 28.25 19.22 23.44
C ALA A 492 29.55 20.01 23.33
N ASP A 493 30.38 19.95 24.37
CA ASP A 493 31.74 20.55 24.35
C ASP A 493 32.71 19.73 23.48
N ASP A 494 32.53 18.41 23.44
CA ASP A 494 33.26 17.45 22.61
C ASP A 494 32.28 16.70 21.72
N PHE A 495 32.26 17.06 20.44
CA PHE A 495 31.29 16.50 19.47
C PHE A 495 31.51 15.01 19.25
N ASP A 496 32.74 14.56 19.05
CA ASP A 496 33.02 13.16 18.72
C ASP A 496 32.69 12.24 19.88
N LEU A 497 33.03 12.64 21.11
CA LEU A 497 32.63 11.90 22.31
C LEU A 497 31.11 11.86 22.48
N ALA A 498 30.43 13.00 22.30
CA ALA A 498 28.99 13.09 22.44
C ALA A 498 28.24 12.21 21.41
N VAL A 499 28.70 12.16 20.16
CA VAL A 499 28.16 11.27 19.13
C VAL A 499 28.31 9.82 19.55
N HIS A 500 29.47 9.43 20.01
CA HIS A 500 29.79 8.08 20.45
C HIS A 500 28.89 7.64 21.62
N ASP A 501 28.78 8.48 22.66
CA ASP A 501 27.95 8.23 23.82
C ASP A 501 26.48 8.15 23.44
N LEU A 502 26.02 9.00 22.53
CA LEU A 502 24.63 9.02 22.06
C LEU A 502 24.28 7.77 21.23
N ILE A 503 25.19 7.32 20.37
CA ILE A 503 25.01 6.04 19.64
C ILE A 503 24.84 4.90 20.64
N LYS A 504 25.72 4.79 21.62
CA LYS A 504 25.66 3.74 22.64
C LYS A 504 24.37 3.79 23.45
N GLU A 505 23.97 5.00 23.90
CA GLU A 505 22.72 5.21 24.65
C GLU A 505 21.51 4.77 23.82
N TYR A 506 21.38 5.29 22.59
CA TYR A 506 20.23 4.98 21.74
C TYR A 506 20.16 3.49 21.36
N LEU A 507 21.28 2.85 21.07
CA LEU A 507 21.31 1.42 20.78
C LEU A 507 20.92 0.59 22.02
N THR A 508 21.46 0.93 23.20
CA THR A 508 21.19 0.22 24.44
C THR A 508 19.72 0.32 24.84
N ASP A 509 19.15 1.53 24.79
CA ASP A 509 17.77 1.78 25.24
C ASP A 509 16.73 1.18 24.28
N ASN A 510 17.11 0.99 23.00
CA ASN A 510 16.19 0.56 21.97
C ASN A 510 16.50 -0.86 21.43
N GLN A 511 17.42 -1.60 22.01
CA GLN A 511 17.76 -2.97 21.57
C GLN A 511 16.57 -3.94 21.54
N ARG A 512 15.53 -3.71 22.39
CA ARG A 512 14.34 -4.55 22.46
C ARG A 512 13.59 -4.68 21.13
N ILE A 513 13.72 -3.69 20.21
CA ILE A 513 13.05 -3.68 18.92
C ILE A 513 13.77 -4.57 17.88
N ILE A 514 15.06 -4.89 18.13
CA ILE A 514 15.88 -5.70 17.21
C ILE A 514 15.51 -7.18 17.33
N PHE A 515 15.17 -7.80 16.22
CA PHE A 515 14.90 -9.22 16.15
C PHE A 515 15.30 -9.80 14.78
N ASN A 516 16.26 -10.72 14.78
CA ASN A 516 16.78 -11.36 13.57
C ASN A 516 16.29 -12.81 13.38
N GLY A 517 15.36 -13.27 14.23
CA GLY A 517 14.83 -14.64 14.20
C GLY A 517 13.56 -14.81 13.35
N ASN A 518 12.91 -15.96 13.51
CA ASN A 518 11.64 -16.27 12.84
C ASN A 518 10.46 -15.54 13.49
N GLY A 519 9.94 -14.52 12.83
CA GLY A 519 8.80 -13.70 13.29
C GLY A 519 7.47 -14.44 13.36
N TYR A 520 7.34 -15.64 12.76
CA TYR A 520 6.10 -16.43 12.80
C TYR A 520 6.03 -17.39 13.98
N SER A 521 7.10 -17.52 14.76
CA SER A 521 7.13 -18.48 15.86
C SER A 521 6.35 -17.99 17.09
N ASP A 522 5.71 -18.93 17.81
CA ASP A 522 5.04 -18.62 19.07
C ASP A 522 6.02 -18.14 20.14
N GLU A 523 7.28 -18.60 20.08
CA GLU A 523 8.36 -18.14 20.93
C GLU A 523 8.64 -16.65 20.74
N TRP A 524 8.55 -16.15 19.47
CA TRP A 524 8.68 -14.72 19.23
C TRP A 524 7.53 -13.92 19.82
N VAL A 525 6.30 -14.39 19.69
CA VAL A 525 5.14 -13.71 20.28
C VAL A 525 5.32 -13.57 21.80
N ALA A 526 5.72 -14.65 22.49
CA ALA A 526 5.98 -14.62 23.92
C ALA A 526 7.16 -13.71 24.29
N GLU A 527 8.23 -13.72 23.51
CA GLU A 527 9.41 -12.87 23.71
C GLU A 527 9.08 -11.40 23.48
N ALA A 528 8.30 -11.07 22.45
CA ALA A 528 7.86 -9.71 22.18
C ALA A 528 7.00 -9.15 23.31
N GLU A 529 6.09 -9.96 23.88
CA GLU A 529 5.31 -9.59 25.05
C GLU A 529 6.23 -9.33 26.26
N ARG A 530 7.23 -10.21 26.51
CA ARG A 530 8.23 -10.03 27.58
C ARG A 530 9.04 -8.73 27.40
N ARG A 531 9.34 -8.34 26.13
CA ARG A 531 10.02 -7.08 25.79
C ARG A 531 9.09 -5.86 25.86
N GLY A 532 7.80 -6.05 26.05
CA GLY A 532 6.79 -4.98 26.06
C GLY A 532 6.57 -4.37 24.67
N LEU A 533 6.75 -5.14 23.59
CA LEU A 533 6.42 -4.72 22.24
C LEU A 533 4.92 -4.93 21.98
N PRO A 534 4.21 -3.96 21.37
CA PRO A 534 2.79 -4.10 21.10
C PRO A 534 2.54 -5.15 20.01
N ASN A 535 1.52 -5.98 20.22
CA ASN A 535 0.99 -6.93 19.23
C ASN A 535 -0.42 -6.51 18.84
N ILE A 536 -0.52 -5.66 17.82
CA ILE A 536 -1.77 -5.01 17.39
C ILE A 536 -2.29 -5.79 16.17
N LYS A 537 -3.25 -6.70 16.41
CA LYS A 537 -3.67 -7.69 15.41
C LYS A 537 -4.67 -7.16 14.39
N SER A 538 -5.50 -6.17 14.76
CA SER A 538 -6.55 -5.67 13.90
C SER A 538 -6.46 -4.17 13.65
N MET A 539 -7.13 -3.71 12.60
CA MET A 539 -7.26 -2.28 12.30
C MET A 539 -7.96 -1.54 13.44
N VAL A 540 -9.02 -2.11 14.02
CA VAL A 540 -9.77 -1.46 15.11
C VAL A 540 -8.89 -1.24 16.35
N GLU A 541 -7.98 -2.20 16.64
CA GLU A 541 -7.00 -2.06 17.73
C GLU A 541 -5.89 -1.05 17.40
N ALA A 542 -5.60 -0.82 16.13
CA ALA A 542 -4.53 0.07 15.68
C ALA A 542 -4.94 1.54 15.67
N ILE A 543 -6.17 1.86 15.27
CA ILE A 543 -6.67 3.24 15.09
C ILE A 543 -6.39 4.15 16.28
N PRO A 544 -6.56 3.74 17.57
CA PRO A 544 -6.30 4.61 18.71
C PRO A 544 -4.87 5.19 18.76
N ALA A 545 -3.90 4.58 18.09
CA ALA A 545 -2.50 5.03 18.12
C ALA A 545 -2.34 6.47 17.60
N ILE A 546 -3.13 6.89 16.59
CA ILE A 546 -3.01 8.22 15.98
C ILE A 546 -3.58 9.36 16.84
N THR A 547 -4.41 9.07 17.84
CA THR A 547 -5.04 10.08 18.71
C THR A 547 -4.44 10.13 20.11
N THR A 548 -3.38 9.33 20.38
CA THR A 548 -2.63 9.40 21.64
C THR A 548 -1.95 10.77 21.79
N ASP A 549 -1.78 11.24 23.03
CA ASP A 549 -1.03 12.49 23.31
C ASP A 549 0.37 12.44 22.67
N LYS A 550 1.04 11.28 22.73
CA LYS A 550 2.34 11.04 22.10
C LYS A 550 2.31 11.30 20.58
N ALA A 551 1.28 10.82 19.87
CA ALA A 551 1.13 11.04 18.45
C ALA A 551 0.79 12.49 18.11
N VAL A 552 -0.11 13.10 18.87
CA VAL A 552 -0.48 14.51 18.70
C VAL A 552 0.74 15.43 18.90
N GLU A 553 1.50 15.24 19.98
CA GLU A 553 2.74 16.02 20.24
C GLU A 553 3.77 15.84 19.11
N LEU A 554 3.95 14.61 18.61
CA LEU A 554 4.84 14.34 17.50
C LEU A 554 4.44 15.14 16.26
N PHE A 555 3.21 14.96 15.80
CA PHE A 555 2.77 15.54 14.54
C PHE A 555 2.62 17.05 14.57
N GLU A 556 2.19 17.62 15.70
CA GLU A 556 2.12 19.07 15.89
C GLU A 556 3.52 19.70 15.97
N ARG A 557 4.49 19.05 16.66
CA ARG A 557 5.89 19.49 16.71
C ARG A 557 6.49 19.73 15.32
N PHE A 558 6.16 18.89 14.37
CA PHE A 558 6.68 18.95 13.00
C PHE A 558 5.66 19.55 12.01
N SER A 559 4.54 20.05 12.47
CA SER A 559 3.48 20.65 11.63
C SER A 559 2.98 19.70 10.52
N VAL A 560 2.98 18.39 10.77
CA VAL A 560 2.50 17.38 9.81
C VAL A 560 1.00 17.22 9.88
N PHE A 561 0.47 17.08 11.10
CA PHE A 561 -0.96 17.09 11.39
C PHE A 561 -1.27 17.98 12.59
N THR A 562 -2.44 18.57 12.57
CA THR A 562 -3.09 19.11 13.77
C THR A 562 -3.84 18.01 14.52
N LYS A 563 -4.12 18.21 15.80
CA LYS A 563 -4.96 17.29 16.58
C LYS A 563 -6.31 17.02 15.89
N ALA A 564 -6.96 18.06 15.37
CA ALA A 564 -8.24 17.93 14.68
C ALA A 564 -8.13 17.06 13.40
N GLU A 565 -7.04 17.18 12.64
CA GLU A 565 -6.79 16.32 11.47
C GLU A 565 -6.57 14.85 11.87
N LEU A 566 -5.92 14.57 13.00
CA LEU A 566 -5.73 13.20 13.52
C LEU A 566 -7.04 12.58 14.01
N GLU A 567 -7.82 13.33 14.80
CA GLU A 567 -9.14 12.89 15.27
C GLU A 567 -10.08 12.58 14.10
N SER A 568 -10.09 13.46 13.10
CA SER A 568 -10.85 13.24 11.86
C SER A 568 -10.46 11.94 11.13
N ARG A 569 -9.17 11.64 11.04
CA ARG A 569 -8.70 10.41 10.39
C ARG A 569 -9.10 9.16 11.16
N ALA A 570 -9.04 9.20 12.49
CA ALA A 570 -9.52 8.09 13.31
C ALA A 570 -11.02 7.81 13.08
N GLU A 571 -11.86 8.84 13.06
CA GLU A 571 -13.29 8.69 12.76
C GLU A 571 -13.54 8.11 11.38
N ILE A 572 -12.82 8.58 10.34
CA ILE A 572 -12.93 8.06 8.98
C ILE A 572 -12.51 6.59 8.91
N GLN A 573 -11.46 6.20 9.62
CA GLN A 573 -10.97 4.82 9.65
C GLN A 573 -11.98 3.88 10.33
N TYR A 574 -12.55 4.27 11.47
CA TYR A 574 -13.62 3.49 12.14
C TYR A 574 -14.83 3.33 11.22
N GLU A 575 -15.27 4.41 10.58
CA GLU A 575 -16.39 4.39 9.64
C GLU A 575 -16.08 3.47 8.43
N ALA A 576 -14.87 3.56 7.87
CA ALA A 576 -14.43 2.73 6.75
C ALA A 576 -14.41 1.25 7.11
N TYR A 577 -13.88 0.89 8.29
CA TYR A 577 -13.89 -0.47 8.81
C TYR A 577 -15.31 -1.02 8.94
N ALA A 578 -16.17 -0.28 9.64
CA ALA A 578 -17.56 -0.69 9.86
C ALA A 578 -18.32 -0.89 8.54
N LYS A 579 -18.13 0.01 7.58
CA LYS A 579 -18.75 -0.09 6.24
C LYS A 579 -18.21 -1.29 5.45
N ALA A 580 -16.91 -1.54 5.47
CA ALA A 580 -16.29 -2.67 4.77
C ALA A 580 -16.85 -4.00 5.29
N ILE A 581 -16.80 -4.23 6.61
CA ILE A 581 -17.32 -5.46 7.21
C ILE A 581 -18.83 -5.61 7.01
N ASN A 582 -19.60 -4.51 7.09
CA ASN A 582 -21.03 -4.53 6.81
C ASN A 582 -21.34 -4.96 5.37
N ILE A 583 -20.56 -4.48 4.37
CA ILE A 583 -20.71 -4.88 2.97
C ILE A 583 -20.41 -6.38 2.82
N GLU A 584 -19.34 -6.86 3.43
CA GLU A 584 -18.97 -8.27 3.41
C GLU A 584 -20.06 -9.16 4.04
N ALA A 585 -20.50 -8.81 5.26
CA ALA A 585 -21.55 -9.56 5.96
C ALA A 585 -22.86 -9.61 5.14
N ARG A 586 -23.29 -8.47 4.60
CA ARG A 586 -24.48 -8.41 3.75
C ARG A 586 -24.33 -9.19 2.46
N THR A 587 -23.15 -9.23 1.87
CA THR A 587 -22.84 -10.03 0.69
C THR A 587 -22.94 -11.52 1.02
N MET A 588 -22.39 -11.96 2.15
CA MET A 588 -22.54 -13.35 2.61
C MET A 588 -23.99 -13.72 2.83
N ILE A 589 -24.77 -12.86 3.47
CA ILE A 589 -26.23 -13.06 3.69
C ILE A 589 -26.94 -13.20 2.35
N ASP A 590 -26.67 -12.34 1.38
CA ASP A 590 -27.30 -12.40 0.05
C ASP A 590 -26.95 -13.70 -0.69
N MET A 591 -25.66 -14.06 -0.73
CA MET A 591 -25.20 -15.29 -1.38
C MET A 591 -25.78 -16.54 -0.70
N ALA A 592 -25.73 -16.62 0.63
CA ALA A 592 -26.25 -17.76 1.37
C ALA A 592 -27.78 -17.92 1.18
N SER A 593 -28.51 -16.82 1.23
CA SER A 593 -29.99 -16.83 1.11
C SER A 593 -30.47 -17.13 -0.30
N LYS A 594 -29.79 -16.59 -1.32
CA LYS A 594 -30.32 -16.63 -2.72
C LYS A 594 -29.62 -17.66 -3.60
N GLN A 595 -28.41 -18.10 -3.24
CA GLN A 595 -27.61 -19.01 -4.04
C GLN A 595 -27.41 -20.36 -3.32
N PHE A 596 -26.76 -20.38 -2.15
CA PHE A 596 -26.39 -21.62 -1.48
C PHE A 596 -27.56 -22.41 -0.94
N LEU A 597 -28.40 -21.86 -0.08
CA LEU A 597 -29.54 -22.59 0.49
C LEU A 597 -30.49 -23.11 -0.59
N PRO A 598 -30.86 -22.34 -1.62
CA PRO A 598 -31.67 -22.88 -2.72
C PRO A 598 -30.99 -24.02 -3.48
N ALA A 599 -29.66 -23.97 -3.69
CA ALA A 599 -28.91 -25.04 -4.33
C ALA A 599 -28.89 -26.30 -3.46
N PHE A 600 -28.64 -26.15 -2.15
CA PHE A 600 -28.62 -27.27 -1.19
C PHE A 600 -30.01 -27.94 -1.07
N ILE A 601 -31.10 -27.18 -1.06
CA ILE A 601 -32.45 -27.70 -1.04
C ILE A 601 -32.72 -28.53 -2.31
N LYS A 602 -32.29 -28.07 -3.48
CA LYS A 602 -32.42 -28.81 -4.73
C LYS A 602 -31.59 -30.09 -4.72
N TYR A 603 -30.37 -30.01 -4.24
CA TYR A 603 -29.44 -31.15 -4.18
C TYR A 603 -29.92 -32.21 -3.18
N THR A 604 -30.43 -31.83 -2.00
CA THR A 604 -31.03 -32.76 -1.04
C THR A 604 -32.25 -33.49 -1.62
N LYS A 605 -33.06 -32.80 -2.42
CA LYS A 605 -34.16 -33.45 -3.16
C LYS A 605 -33.63 -34.52 -4.12
N THR A 606 -32.61 -34.19 -4.92
CA THR A 606 -31.96 -35.14 -5.85
C THR A 606 -31.43 -36.37 -5.13
N LEU A 607 -30.76 -36.18 -4.00
CA LEU A 607 -30.25 -37.28 -3.14
C LEU A 607 -31.40 -38.13 -2.59
N ALA A 608 -32.49 -37.52 -2.08
CA ALA A 608 -33.63 -38.22 -1.53
C ALA A 608 -34.36 -39.06 -2.60
N ASP A 609 -34.55 -38.50 -3.81
CA ASP A 609 -35.10 -39.22 -4.93
C ASP A 609 -34.24 -40.42 -5.35
N THR A 610 -32.89 -40.24 -5.34
CA THR A 610 -31.91 -41.29 -5.63
C THR A 610 -31.97 -42.40 -4.58
N VAL A 611 -32.01 -42.07 -3.28
CA VAL A 611 -32.16 -43.05 -2.19
C VAL A 611 -33.39 -43.90 -2.38
N ASN A 612 -34.52 -43.27 -2.71
CA ASN A 612 -35.77 -43.97 -2.93
C ASN A 612 -35.72 -44.87 -4.16
N ALA A 613 -35.16 -44.41 -5.27
CA ALA A 613 -35.04 -45.19 -6.49
C ALA A 613 -34.12 -46.41 -6.32
N VAL A 614 -32.96 -46.28 -5.65
CA VAL A 614 -32.04 -47.38 -5.41
C VAL A 614 -32.65 -48.42 -4.48
N LYS A 615 -33.34 -48.01 -3.42
CA LYS A 615 -34.07 -48.92 -2.52
C LYS A 615 -35.20 -49.67 -3.27
N ALA A 616 -35.96 -48.98 -4.11
CA ALA A 616 -37.00 -49.58 -4.89
C ALA A 616 -36.50 -50.64 -5.90
N ALA A 617 -35.25 -50.48 -6.38
CA ALA A 617 -34.56 -51.44 -7.23
C ALA A 617 -34.01 -52.66 -6.46
N GLY A 618 -34.16 -52.69 -5.14
CA GLY A 618 -33.65 -53.80 -4.27
C GLY A 618 -32.15 -53.78 -4.05
N VAL A 619 -31.50 -52.61 -4.27
CA VAL A 619 -30.03 -52.41 -4.06
C VAL A 619 -29.79 -51.66 -2.76
N ASP A 620 -28.63 -51.89 -2.14
CA ASP A 620 -28.21 -51.14 -0.96
C ASP A 620 -28.02 -49.64 -1.28
N ALA A 621 -28.66 -48.77 -0.51
CA ALA A 621 -28.62 -47.31 -0.63
C ALA A 621 -27.93 -46.64 0.58
N SER A 622 -27.04 -47.35 1.26
CA SER A 622 -26.36 -46.82 2.46
C SER A 622 -25.55 -45.60 2.17
N VAL A 623 -24.75 -45.58 1.10
CA VAL A 623 -23.89 -44.45 0.70
C VAL A 623 -24.75 -43.21 0.41
N GLN A 624 -25.80 -43.36 -0.42
CA GLN A 624 -26.66 -42.23 -0.78
C GLN A 624 -27.43 -41.68 0.44
N THR A 625 -27.80 -42.57 1.38
CA THR A 625 -28.49 -42.19 2.61
C THR A 625 -27.55 -41.45 3.56
N GLU A 626 -26.29 -41.86 3.66
CA GLU A 626 -25.28 -41.20 4.47
C GLU A 626 -24.96 -39.79 3.93
N THR A 627 -24.73 -39.67 2.62
CA THR A 627 -24.51 -38.36 1.96
C THR A 627 -25.72 -37.44 2.15
N LEU A 628 -26.97 -37.95 2.01
CA LEU A 628 -28.17 -37.16 2.25
C LEU A 628 -28.25 -36.63 3.69
N LYS A 629 -27.89 -37.45 4.67
CA LYS A 629 -27.88 -37.04 6.09
C LYS A 629 -26.80 -35.97 6.36
N GLU A 630 -25.63 -36.14 5.80
CA GLU A 630 -24.51 -35.19 5.97
C GLU A 630 -24.84 -33.84 5.36
N VAL A 631 -25.29 -33.80 4.10
CA VAL A 631 -25.70 -32.56 3.43
C VAL A 631 -26.85 -31.88 4.17
N SER A 632 -27.82 -32.65 4.69
CA SER A 632 -28.95 -32.09 5.45
C SER A 632 -28.52 -31.49 6.79
N ALA A 633 -27.53 -32.10 7.47
CA ALA A 633 -27.00 -31.59 8.71
C ALA A 633 -26.23 -30.28 8.49
N LEU A 634 -25.32 -30.25 7.51
CA LEU A 634 -24.54 -29.05 7.17
C LEU A 634 -25.44 -27.91 6.66
N MET A 635 -26.51 -28.23 5.94
CA MET A 635 -27.52 -27.24 5.52
C MET A 635 -28.24 -26.63 6.74
N ALA A 636 -28.57 -27.41 7.74
CA ALA A 636 -29.14 -26.91 8.99
C ALA A 636 -28.16 -26.00 9.78
N GLU A 637 -26.89 -26.40 9.85
CA GLU A 637 -25.83 -25.56 10.42
C GLU A 637 -25.69 -24.24 9.65
N THR A 638 -25.66 -24.29 8.32
CA THR A 638 -25.62 -23.10 7.44
C THR A 638 -26.80 -22.17 7.72
N LYS A 639 -28.02 -22.72 7.85
CA LYS A 639 -29.20 -21.90 8.13
C LYS A 639 -29.14 -21.24 9.49
N ALA A 640 -28.70 -21.95 10.53
CA ALA A 640 -28.54 -21.39 11.86
C ALA A 640 -27.48 -20.30 11.92
N ALA A 641 -26.33 -20.51 11.27
CA ALA A 641 -25.27 -19.52 11.18
C ALA A 641 -25.70 -18.27 10.38
N LEU A 642 -26.44 -18.45 9.29
CA LEU A 642 -27.02 -17.36 8.52
C LEU A 642 -27.98 -16.50 9.37
N ASP A 643 -28.88 -17.13 10.14
CA ASP A 643 -29.81 -16.41 11.00
C ASP A 643 -29.08 -15.61 12.10
N ASN A 644 -27.99 -16.18 12.63
CA ASN A 644 -27.12 -15.48 13.57
C ASN A 644 -26.41 -14.28 12.90
N LEU A 645 -25.86 -14.45 11.69
CA LEU A 645 -25.22 -13.35 10.98
C LEU A 645 -26.20 -12.22 10.64
N VAL A 646 -27.41 -12.55 10.21
CA VAL A 646 -28.48 -11.55 9.97
C VAL A 646 -28.75 -10.74 11.23
N LYS A 647 -28.89 -11.41 12.37
CA LYS A 647 -29.14 -10.76 13.66
C LYS A 647 -27.95 -9.87 14.09
N THR A 648 -26.74 -10.41 14.12
CA THR A 648 -25.55 -9.67 14.56
C THR A 648 -25.27 -8.45 13.67
N THR A 649 -25.49 -8.58 12.35
CA THR A 649 -25.33 -7.46 11.41
C THR A 649 -26.37 -6.36 11.66
N ALA A 650 -27.62 -6.72 11.98
CA ALA A 650 -28.65 -5.75 12.34
C ALA A 650 -28.35 -5.07 13.69
N ASP A 651 -27.87 -5.84 14.67
CA ASP A 651 -27.45 -5.31 15.98
C ASP A 651 -26.26 -4.34 15.82
N ALA A 652 -25.30 -4.64 14.93
CA ALA A 652 -24.16 -3.78 14.61
C ALA A 652 -24.60 -2.44 13.99
N ALA A 653 -25.55 -2.49 13.05
CA ALA A 653 -26.09 -1.28 12.42
C ALA A 653 -26.84 -0.34 13.39
N ALA A 654 -27.27 -0.86 14.54
CA ALA A 654 -27.96 -0.09 15.58
C ALA A 654 -27.01 0.51 16.64
N LYS A 655 -25.70 0.20 16.55
CA LYS A 655 -24.69 0.77 17.46
C LYS A 655 -24.39 2.23 17.12
N GLU A 656 -23.87 2.96 18.10
CA GLU A 656 -23.33 4.29 17.90
C GLU A 656 -22.18 4.24 16.89
N GLU A 657 -22.20 5.12 15.91
CA GLU A 657 -21.19 5.21 14.86
C GLU A 657 -19.79 5.50 15.45
N GLY A 658 -18.74 5.18 14.71
CA GLY A 658 -17.35 5.34 15.15
C GLY A 658 -16.80 4.09 15.84
N GLU A 659 -15.99 4.26 16.88
CA GLU A 659 -15.28 3.19 17.58
C GLU A 659 -16.19 2.08 18.08
N VAL A 660 -17.32 2.42 18.70
CA VAL A 660 -18.26 1.43 19.27
C VAL A 660 -18.80 0.51 18.20
N GLN A 661 -19.22 1.07 17.07
CA GLN A 661 -19.77 0.31 15.96
C GLN A 661 -18.70 -0.55 15.29
N ALA A 662 -17.52 0.02 15.01
CA ALA A 662 -16.40 -0.71 14.40
C ALA A 662 -15.94 -1.87 15.28
N THR A 663 -15.84 -1.65 16.59
CA THR A 663 -15.50 -2.71 17.55
C THR A 663 -16.52 -3.84 17.54
N TYR A 664 -17.82 -3.52 17.48
CA TYR A 664 -18.86 -4.55 17.44
C TYR A 664 -18.81 -5.35 16.13
N TYR A 665 -18.55 -4.70 14.99
CA TYR A 665 -18.32 -5.42 13.72
C TYR A 665 -17.13 -6.37 13.84
N HIS A 666 -16.05 -5.94 14.45
CA HIS A 666 -14.86 -6.76 14.64
C HIS A 666 -15.10 -7.96 15.57
N THR A 667 -15.71 -7.73 16.74
CA THR A 667 -15.82 -8.76 17.80
C THR A 667 -16.99 -9.71 17.64
N GLU A 668 -18.07 -9.30 16.96
CA GLU A 668 -19.28 -10.08 16.85
C GLU A 668 -19.62 -10.47 15.41
N VAL A 669 -19.52 -9.55 14.46
CA VAL A 669 -19.94 -9.82 13.07
C VAL A 669 -18.90 -10.67 12.35
N VAL A 670 -17.61 -10.36 12.46
CA VAL A 670 -16.54 -11.15 11.82
C VAL A 670 -16.56 -12.62 12.26
N PRO A 671 -16.66 -12.96 13.56
CA PRO A 671 -16.82 -14.35 13.98
C PRO A 671 -18.11 -15.02 13.46
N ALA A 672 -19.20 -14.27 13.34
CA ALA A 672 -20.44 -14.79 12.78
C ALA A 672 -20.33 -15.07 11.25
N MET A 673 -19.52 -14.26 10.53
CA MET A 673 -19.17 -14.52 9.13
C MET A 673 -18.38 -15.82 8.99
N ASP A 674 -17.35 -16.03 9.83
CA ASP A 674 -16.56 -17.25 9.85
C ASP A 674 -17.42 -18.49 10.17
N ALA A 675 -18.35 -18.36 11.11
CA ALA A 675 -19.28 -19.41 11.47
C ALA A 675 -20.23 -19.79 10.31
N LEU A 676 -20.61 -18.86 9.46
CA LEU A 676 -21.41 -19.14 8.24
C LEU A 676 -20.54 -19.76 7.14
N ARG A 677 -19.33 -19.31 6.97
CA ARG A 677 -18.40 -19.82 5.95
C ARG A 677 -18.09 -21.30 6.16
N ALA A 678 -17.83 -21.72 7.40
CA ALA A 678 -17.36 -23.06 7.72
C ALA A 678 -18.23 -24.20 7.20
N PRO A 679 -19.57 -24.25 7.42
CA PRO A 679 -20.42 -25.30 6.87
C PRO A 679 -20.61 -25.20 5.36
N VAL A 680 -20.59 -24.00 4.78
CA VAL A 680 -20.70 -23.79 3.31
C VAL A 680 -19.47 -24.34 2.60
N ASP A 681 -18.26 -24.04 3.07
CA ASP A 681 -17.02 -24.56 2.49
C ASP A 681 -16.93 -26.10 2.60
N LYS A 682 -17.48 -26.71 3.67
CA LYS A 682 -17.62 -28.18 3.76
C LYS A 682 -18.61 -28.73 2.71
N LEU A 683 -19.73 -28.06 2.50
CA LEU A 683 -20.71 -28.44 1.49
C LEU A 683 -20.15 -28.37 0.08
N GLU A 684 -19.24 -27.44 -0.22
CA GLU A 684 -18.55 -27.38 -1.51
C GLU A 684 -17.81 -28.67 -1.85
N MET A 685 -17.29 -29.38 -0.84
CA MET A 685 -16.55 -30.63 -1.03
C MET A 685 -17.46 -31.85 -1.27
N ILE A 686 -18.78 -31.72 -1.03
CA ILE A 686 -19.73 -32.85 -1.07
C ILE A 686 -20.77 -32.67 -2.18
N VAL A 687 -21.21 -31.43 -2.42
CA VAL A 687 -22.23 -31.10 -3.41
C VAL A 687 -21.67 -31.30 -4.82
N ASP A 688 -22.45 -31.87 -5.69
CA ASP A 688 -22.15 -32.03 -7.12
C ASP A 688 -21.71 -30.69 -7.74
N LYS A 689 -20.62 -30.73 -8.51
CA LYS A 689 -20.07 -29.51 -9.15
C LYS A 689 -21.10 -28.79 -10.03
N GLU A 690 -21.99 -29.55 -10.73
CA GLU A 690 -23.04 -28.94 -11.57
C GLU A 690 -24.16 -28.28 -10.74
N ALA A 691 -24.32 -28.70 -9.48
CA ALA A 691 -25.26 -28.11 -8.54
C ALA A 691 -24.68 -26.98 -7.70
N TRP A 692 -23.34 -26.85 -7.68
CA TRP A 692 -22.65 -25.80 -6.95
C TRP A 692 -22.83 -24.44 -7.62
N PRO A 693 -23.34 -23.39 -6.92
CA PRO A 693 -23.85 -22.19 -7.56
C PRO A 693 -22.80 -21.10 -7.88
N MET A 694 -21.52 -21.39 -7.75
CA MET A 694 -20.45 -20.40 -8.02
C MET A 694 -19.15 -21.06 -8.47
N GLN A 695 -18.22 -20.26 -9.00
CA GLN A 695 -16.87 -20.69 -9.35
C GLN A 695 -16.07 -21.03 -8.09
N SER A 696 -15.36 -22.19 -8.11
CA SER A 696 -14.47 -22.61 -7.03
C SER A 696 -13.13 -21.89 -7.05
N TYR A 697 -12.33 -22.05 -6.02
CA TYR A 697 -10.94 -21.55 -6.01
C TYR A 697 -10.12 -22.15 -7.14
N GLY A 698 -10.30 -23.45 -7.43
CA GLY A 698 -9.62 -24.11 -8.56
C GLY A 698 -9.92 -23.43 -9.90
N ASP A 699 -11.20 -23.07 -10.13
CA ASP A 699 -11.60 -22.37 -11.35
C ASP A 699 -11.01 -20.95 -11.43
N LEU A 700 -10.87 -20.26 -10.30
CA LEU A 700 -10.40 -18.86 -10.26
C LEU A 700 -8.88 -18.71 -10.36
N ILE A 701 -8.09 -19.55 -9.65
CA ILE A 701 -6.65 -19.32 -9.52
C ILE A 701 -5.78 -20.23 -10.39
N PHE A 702 -6.36 -21.26 -11.03
CA PHE A 702 -5.61 -22.16 -11.92
C PHE A 702 -5.93 -22.01 -13.41
N GLU A 703 -7.05 -21.41 -13.77
CA GLU A 703 -7.51 -21.28 -15.14
C GLU A 703 -7.38 -19.83 -15.70
N VAL A 704 -6.27 -19.16 -15.35
CA VAL A 704 -5.96 -17.79 -15.79
C VAL A 704 -5.00 -17.77 -16.98
#